data_3dcd553e6d3fc1af3455e3e739e78738
#
_entry.id   3dcd553e6d3fc1af3455e3e739e78738
#
_cell.length_a   1.000
_cell.length_b   1.000
_cell.length_c   1.000
_cell.angle_alpha   90.00
_cell.angle_beta   90.00
_cell.angle_gamma   90.00
#
_symmetry.space_group_name_H-M   'P 1'
#
loop_
_entity.id
_entity.type
_entity.pdbx_description
1 polymer ?
#
loop_
_entity_poly.entity_id
_entity_poly.type
_entity_poly.pdbx_seq_one_letter_code
_entity_poly.pdbx_strand_id
1 'polypeptide(L)'
;MARKVKFPLELKDGYLARSNIEEVREYFDLEKVIAQFHNGRLKIWLEDHYLPEMAEQVAGLDADAPNLAAKLCAILGVEGIATDHVDSCLIQKREENRQRLSQYTTNPILCDMAEYAAFEQGDLDRLIKEGAQEIILCNEKFHIPLNVKNKTYLGVGKAVAVIDSKTAVDFGSLGIRFVDLSFDEKYREAVADEPRRYFEQGQQYEEKGKDKNAVECYQKAIDLGYDDALFALVELYEKQGDEENMIRLLVKAGNQGNIEAMHRLETHFEEIEDYRSAIRWTEKQALLGDADAMWWMGVRYREGEVVEKDLKKAFDWFLKSARAGHNGAMWWLGDCYRDGEGTEEDIGEAIKWYEKSAALGNSYAMGRLGMLYDEGNGVPEDPVLGAEWYRKSAEAGNAQGMYYLALDYEYGTGVEQDDEEAKKWYRKAADEGYAPAQRRMGGYSAADEMYTGALHWYEMAAEQGDAESMNRIGVLYANGKGVRQDANKAFGWFQRSAEAGFGWGMCNLAQCYETGDGIRENFDLAWDWYIKAAGEGLQEAKKWLCKHIINHHVMAELCSVLILGRLKSGKILWEEEGYWKNGYAYEINPNITSDREWIRKGIVERDEVIVGGTTNPNLFSDNEEIIFTNRGVYLLGESGNASWTSYDWISDVIFINRGRKSFQICLTNGESRDLENTAEWGKMMGLTNTRIFLLLMARLIGDCEYEFTEEELNKLNLVTLESLNNRCIVDYI
;
A
#
# COMPACT_ATOMS: atom_id res chain seq x y z
N MET A 1 8.46 25.33 -33.94
CA MET A 1 7.02 25.21 -33.70
C MET A 1 6.88 25.00 -32.21
N ALA A 2 6.22 25.90 -31.51
CA ALA A 2 6.00 25.69 -30.06
C ALA A 2 5.14 24.44 -29.87
N ARG A 3 5.56 23.53 -28.99
CA ARG A 3 4.75 22.37 -28.61
C ARG A 3 3.45 22.90 -28.00
N LYS A 4 2.32 22.62 -28.64
CA LYS A 4 1.01 22.85 -27.99
C LYS A 4 0.96 22.06 -26.72
N VAL A 5 0.67 22.72 -25.59
CA VAL A 5 0.50 22.06 -24.31
C VAL A 5 -0.87 21.40 -24.32
N LYS A 6 -0.89 20.07 -24.44
CA LYS A 6 -2.11 19.29 -24.30
C LYS A 6 -2.57 19.35 -22.84
N PHE A 7 -3.82 19.75 -22.61
CA PHE A 7 -4.43 19.68 -21.28
C PHE A 7 -5.49 18.57 -21.25
N PRO A 8 -5.68 17.91 -20.11
CA PRO A 8 -6.69 16.87 -19.96
C PRO A 8 -8.10 17.46 -19.84
N LEU A 9 -9.12 16.71 -20.29
CA LEU A 9 -10.52 16.97 -20.00
C LEU A 9 -10.94 16.17 -18.75
N GLU A 10 -11.46 16.85 -17.75
CA GLU A 10 -12.02 16.20 -16.57
C GLU A 10 -13.42 15.64 -16.91
N LEU A 11 -13.63 14.36 -16.62
CA LEU A 11 -14.82 13.58 -16.91
C LEU A 11 -15.36 12.90 -15.64
N LYS A 12 -16.14 11.82 -15.82
CA LYS A 12 -16.76 11.07 -14.75
C LYS A 12 -15.76 10.69 -13.65
N ASP A 13 -16.14 10.83 -12.40
CA ASP A 13 -15.36 10.49 -11.21
C ASP A 13 -13.97 11.16 -11.15
N GLY A 14 -13.82 12.31 -11.82
CA GLY A 14 -12.56 13.05 -11.85
C GLY A 14 -11.53 12.50 -12.88
N TYR A 15 -11.93 11.53 -13.69
CA TYR A 15 -11.06 11.01 -14.76
C TYR A 15 -10.58 12.13 -15.69
N LEU A 16 -9.32 12.11 -16.06
CA LEU A 16 -8.67 13.11 -16.90
C LEU A 16 -8.36 12.52 -18.28
N ALA A 17 -9.23 12.74 -19.26
CA ALA A 17 -8.98 12.30 -20.64
C ALA A 17 -7.81 13.07 -21.26
N ARG A 18 -6.76 12.34 -21.68
CA ARG A 18 -5.49 12.91 -22.15
C ARG A 18 -5.10 12.52 -23.56
N SER A 19 -5.55 11.37 -24.04
CA SER A 19 -4.93 10.73 -25.19
C SER A 19 -5.81 10.63 -26.40
N ASN A 20 -7.11 10.31 -26.28
CA ASN A 20 -7.98 10.05 -27.41
C ASN A 20 -9.47 10.24 -27.08
N ILE A 21 -10.32 10.20 -28.12
CA ILE A 21 -11.77 10.39 -27.98
C ILE A 21 -12.46 9.20 -27.28
N GLU A 22 -11.87 8.02 -27.30
CA GLU A 22 -12.46 6.84 -26.66
C GLU A 22 -12.48 7.00 -25.14
N GLU A 23 -11.47 7.64 -24.56
CA GLU A 23 -11.46 8.00 -23.13
C GLU A 23 -12.65 8.91 -22.79
N VAL A 24 -13.00 9.86 -23.68
CA VAL A 24 -14.16 10.73 -23.48
C VAL A 24 -15.46 9.94 -23.54
N ARG A 25 -15.53 8.91 -24.39
CA ARG A 25 -16.70 8.03 -24.53
C ARG A 25 -16.86 7.07 -23.37
N GLU A 26 -15.77 6.49 -22.90
CA GLU A 26 -15.73 5.51 -21.84
C GLU A 26 -16.07 6.12 -20.46
N TYR A 27 -15.50 7.29 -20.17
CA TYR A 27 -15.71 8.01 -18.91
C TYR A 27 -16.65 9.20 -19.07
N PHE A 28 -17.63 9.08 -19.96
CA PHE A 28 -18.52 10.17 -20.33
C PHE A 28 -19.36 10.69 -19.17
N ASP A 29 -19.30 11.99 -18.96
CA ASP A 29 -20.12 12.74 -18.01
C ASP A 29 -20.74 13.93 -18.73
N LEU A 30 -22.03 13.87 -18.96
CA LEU A 30 -22.73 14.86 -19.77
C LEU A 30 -22.64 16.28 -19.20
N GLU A 31 -22.77 16.42 -17.87
CA GLU A 31 -22.69 17.73 -17.23
C GLU A 31 -21.29 18.34 -17.38
N LYS A 32 -20.26 17.56 -17.13
CA LYS A 32 -18.88 18.00 -17.29
C LYS A 32 -18.54 18.33 -18.74
N VAL A 33 -19.03 17.54 -19.70
CA VAL A 33 -18.83 17.81 -21.13
C VAL A 33 -19.53 19.12 -21.55
N ILE A 34 -20.73 19.37 -21.07
CA ILE A 34 -21.43 20.64 -21.31
C ILE A 34 -20.67 21.81 -20.67
N ALA A 35 -20.18 21.65 -19.44
CA ALA A 35 -19.35 22.66 -18.79
C ALA A 35 -18.06 22.94 -19.57
N GLN A 36 -17.38 21.88 -20.10
CA GLN A 36 -16.20 22.02 -20.95
C GLN A 36 -16.53 22.65 -22.32
N PHE A 37 -17.74 22.47 -22.82
CA PHE A 37 -18.23 23.16 -24.02
C PHE A 37 -18.38 24.66 -23.76
N HIS A 38 -19.07 25.05 -22.71
CA HIS A 38 -19.33 26.47 -22.37
C HIS A 38 -18.03 27.25 -22.08
N ASN A 39 -17.05 26.65 -21.42
CA ASN A 39 -15.75 27.28 -21.16
C ASN A 39 -14.75 27.18 -22.34
N GLY A 40 -15.18 26.60 -23.48
CA GLY A 40 -14.38 26.46 -24.68
C GLY A 40 -13.28 25.40 -24.66
N ARG A 41 -13.08 24.71 -23.54
CA ARG A 41 -12.03 23.70 -23.37
C ARG A 41 -12.26 22.46 -24.24
N LEU A 42 -13.52 22.02 -24.40
CA LEU A 42 -13.85 20.87 -25.24
C LEU A 42 -13.36 21.06 -26.67
N LYS A 43 -13.59 22.22 -27.26
CA LYS A 43 -13.12 22.56 -28.62
C LYS A 43 -11.59 22.49 -28.70
N ILE A 44 -10.90 23.14 -27.79
CA ILE A 44 -9.44 23.20 -27.79
C ILE A 44 -8.87 21.79 -27.62
N TRP A 45 -9.47 20.96 -26.72
CA TRP A 45 -9.05 19.59 -26.53
C TRP A 45 -9.20 18.75 -27.79
N LEU A 46 -10.33 18.87 -28.51
CA LEU A 46 -10.56 18.20 -29.81
C LEU A 46 -9.53 18.64 -30.88
N GLU A 47 -9.22 19.93 -30.96
CA GLU A 47 -8.18 20.45 -31.86
C GLU A 47 -6.80 19.89 -31.52
N ASP A 48 -6.44 19.82 -30.25
CA ASP A 48 -5.16 19.31 -29.75
C ASP A 48 -5.00 17.80 -29.98
N HIS A 49 -6.09 17.06 -30.05
CA HIS A 49 -6.12 15.62 -30.33
C HIS A 49 -6.37 15.26 -31.81
N TYR A 50 -6.17 16.21 -32.70
CA TYR A 50 -6.30 16.03 -34.16
C TYR A 50 -7.69 15.59 -34.61
N LEU A 51 -8.74 16.12 -34.00
CA LEU A 51 -10.15 15.91 -34.31
C LEU A 51 -10.81 17.23 -34.85
N PRO A 52 -10.28 17.86 -35.92
CA PRO A 52 -10.71 19.19 -36.35
C PRO A 52 -12.16 19.23 -36.80
N GLU A 53 -12.68 18.17 -37.41
CA GLU A 53 -14.08 18.10 -37.87
C GLU A 53 -15.06 18.14 -36.67
N MET A 54 -14.74 17.40 -35.60
CA MET A 54 -15.54 17.42 -34.37
C MET A 54 -15.43 18.78 -33.66
N ALA A 55 -14.23 19.35 -33.63
CA ALA A 55 -13.98 20.66 -33.03
C ALA A 55 -14.76 21.78 -33.78
N GLU A 56 -14.85 21.71 -35.12
CA GLU A 56 -15.63 22.65 -35.92
C GLU A 56 -17.14 22.48 -35.69
N GLN A 57 -17.62 21.24 -35.63
CA GLN A 57 -19.02 20.94 -35.28
C GLN A 57 -19.40 21.44 -33.87
N VAL A 58 -18.53 21.23 -32.88
CA VAL A 58 -18.70 21.75 -31.52
C VAL A 58 -18.70 23.30 -31.54
N ALA A 59 -17.82 23.94 -32.28
CA ALA A 59 -17.74 25.39 -32.39
C ALA A 59 -18.98 26.02 -33.08
N GLY A 60 -19.68 25.26 -33.91
CA GLY A 60 -20.89 25.69 -34.59
C GLY A 60 -22.19 25.51 -33.76
N LEU A 61 -22.10 24.96 -32.56
CA LEU A 61 -23.28 24.79 -31.71
C LEU A 61 -23.68 26.11 -31.05
N ASP A 62 -24.99 26.31 -30.98
CA ASP A 62 -25.59 27.40 -30.20
C ASP A 62 -25.64 26.95 -28.71
N ALA A 63 -25.01 27.72 -27.84
CA ALA A 63 -24.94 27.45 -26.41
C ALA A 63 -26.32 27.45 -25.73
N ASP A 64 -27.26 28.22 -26.21
CA ASP A 64 -28.61 28.34 -25.68
C ASP A 64 -29.62 27.39 -26.36
N ALA A 65 -29.14 26.50 -27.23
CA ALA A 65 -30.03 25.60 -27.94
C ALA A 65 -30.66 24.56 -26.98
N PRO A 66 -31.99 24.37 -27.02
CA PRO A 66 -32.71 23.48 -26.12
C PRO A 66 -32.32 21.98 -26.27
N ASN A 67 -31.59 21.63 -27.29
CA ASN A 67 -31.10 20.29 -27.58
C ASN A 67 -29.56 20.19 -27.61
N LEU A 68 -28.86 21.11 -26.96
CA LEU A 68 -27.39 21.17 -26.93
C LEU A 68 -26.79 19.84 -26.43
N ALA A 69 -27.31 19.29 -25.33
CA ALA A 69 -26.89 18.01 -24.75
C ALA A 69 -26.93 16.85 -25.77
N ALA A 70 -28.06 16.73 -26.48
CA ALA A 70 -28.23 15.68 -27.50
C ALA A 70 -27.27 15.86 -28.68
N LYS A 71 -27.03 17.10 -29.11
CA LYS A 71 -26.08 17.40 -30.19
C LYS A 71 -24.64 17.11 -29.79
N LEU A 72 -24.23 17.43 -28.55
CA LEU A 72 -22.92 17.10 -28.04
C LEU A 72 -22.70 15.58 -27.96
N CYS A 73 -23.66 14.82 -27.44
CA CYS A 73 -23.60 13.36 -27.47
C CYS A 73 -23.45 12.82 -28.90
N ALA A 74 -24.19 13.33 -29.85
CA ALA A 74 -24.11 12.89 -31.26
C ALA A 74 -22.75 13.19 -31.88
N ILE A 75 -22.20 14.41 -31.68
CA ILE A 75 -20.86 14.78 -32.20
C ILE A 75 -19.78 13.91 -31.58
N LEU A 76 -19.85 13.66 -30.28
CA LEU A 76 -18.84 12.85 -29.57
C LEU A 76 -19.02 11.33 -29.77
N GLY A 77 -20.13 10.92 -30.41
CA GLY A 77 -20.43 9.52 -30.70
C GLY A 77 -20.77 8.69 -29.44
N VAL A 78 -21.52 9.29 -28.50
CA VAL A 78 -21.97 8.64 -27.28
C VAL A 78 -23.46 8.35 -27.37
N GLU A 79 -23.86 7.10 -27.16
CA GLU A 79 -25.24 6.63 -27.23
C GLU A 79 -25.77 6.22 -25.85
N GLY A 80 -27.09 6.23 -25.68
CA GLY A 80 -27.74 5.71 -24.45
C GLY A 80 -27.78 6.67 -23.27
N ILE A 81 -27.37 7.94 -23.44
CA ILE A 81 -27.45 8.96 -22.41
C ILE A 81 -28.79 9.68 -22.46
N ALA A 82 -29.49 9.77 -21.33
CA ALA A 82 -30.70 10.55 -21.21
C ALA A 82 -30.37 12.05 -21.24
N THR A 83 -30.87 12.77 -22.24
CA THR A 83 -30.60 14.20 -22.44
C THR A 83 -31.79 15.11 -22.16
N ASP A 84 -32.97 14.53 -21.87
CA ASP A 84 -34.24 15.21 -21.82
C ASP A 84 -34.46 16.09 -20.56
N HIS A 85 -33.59 15.92 -19.56
CA HIS A 85 -33.67 16.62 -18.27
C HIS A 85 -32.47 17.53 -17.98
N VAL A 86 -31.59 17.73 -18.97
CA VAL A 86 -30.36 18.49 -18.77
C VAL A 86 -30.57 19.94 -19.18
N ASP A 87 -30.57 20.83 -18.19
CA ASP A 87 -30.62 22.28 -18.41
C ASP A 87 -29.23 22.85 -18.62
N SER A 88 -28.88 23.07 -19.89
CA SER A 88 -27.55 23.59 -20.27
C SER A 88 -27.27 24.99 -19.72
N CYS A 89 -28.32 25.81 -19.52
CA CYS A 89 -28.16 27.14 -18.92
C CYS A 89 -27.79 27.06 -17.44
N LEU A 90 -28.33 26.07 -16.72
CA LEU A 90 -27.95 25.83 -15.30
C LEU A 90 -26.53 25.34 -15.18
N ILE A 91 -26.10 24.44 -16.08
CA ILE A 91 -24.73 23.93 -16.08
C ILE A 91 -23.74 25.05 -16.42
N GLN A 92 -24.06 25.89 -17.42
CA GLN A 92 -23.23 27.05 -17.75
C GLN A 92 -23.08 27.97 -16.56
N LYS A 93 -24.18 28.31 -15.91
CA LYS A 93 -24.19 29.21 -14.75
C LYS A 93 -23.43 28.63 -13.57
N ARG A 94 -23.53 27.31 -13.35
CA ARG A 94 -22.74 26.60 -12.33
C ARG A 94 -21.25 26.67 -12.63
N GLU A 95 -20.84 26.49 -13.89
CA GLU A 95 -19.44 26.58 -14.27
C GLU A 95 -18.89 28.01 -14.18
N GLU A 96 -19.67 29.01 -14.60
CA GLU A 96 -19.33 30.41 -14.41
C GLU A 96 -19.14 30.75 -12.93
N ASN A 97 -20.07 30.30 -12.09
CA ASN A 97 -19.97 30.46 -10.64
C ASN A 97 -18.76 29.72 -10.07
N ARG A 98 -18.45 28.51 -10.55
CA ARG A 98 -17.27 27.73 -10.15
C ARG A 98 -15.97 28.47 -10.47
N GLN A 99 -15.87 29.06 -11.67
CA GLN A 99 -14.73 29.87 -12.06
C GLN A 99 -14.57 31.13 -11.22
N ARG A 100 -15.69 31.80 -10.90
CA ARG A 100 -15.69 32.96 -9.99
C ARG A 100 -15.29 32.54 -8.57
N LEU A 101 -15.84 31.44 -8.08
CA LEU A 101 -15.59 30.92 -6.73
C LEU A 101 -14.13 30.48 -6.55
N SER A 102 -13.52 29.90 -7.59
CA SER A 102 -12.11 29.49 -7.58
C SER A 102 -11.11 30.62 -7.37
N GLN A 103 -11.53 31.87 -7.53
CA GLN A 103 -10.71 33.05 -7.21
C GLN A 103 -10.62 33.30 -5.70
N TYR A 104 -11.52 32.74 -4.90
CA TYR A 104 -11.64 32.97 -3.48
C TYR A 104 -11.35 31.74 -2.62
N THR A 105 -11.51 30.54 -3.19
CA THR A 105 -11.25 29.27 -2.50
C THR A 105 -10.73 28.21 -3.44
N THR A 106 -9.84 27.37 -2.95
CA THR A 106 -9.35 26.16 -3.62
C THR A 106 -10.04 24.90 -3.09
N ASN A 107 -10.97 25.05 -2.13
CA ASN A 107 -11.69 23.93 -1.54
C ASN A 107 -12.61 23.27 -2.60
N PRO A 108 -12.36 22.02 -3.01
CA PRO A 108 -13.09 21.36 -4.08
C PRO A 108 -14.56 21.16 -3.74
N ILE A 109 -14.91 20.92 -2.48
CA ILE A 109 -16.31 20.71 -2.03
C ILE A 109 -17.11 21.98 -2.25
N LEU A 110 -16.56 23.13 -1.85
CA LEU A 110 -17.23 24.41 -2.09
C LEU A 110 -17.34 24.72 -3.59
N CYS A 111 -16.32 24.38 -4.37
CA CYS A 111 -16.35 24.55 -5.82
C CYS A 111 -17.42 23.66 -6.49
N ASP A 112 -17.68 22.49 -5.96
CA ASP A 112 -18.73 21.60 -6.45
C ASP A 112 -20.15 22.08 -6.06
N MET A 113 -20.26 22.93 -5.03
CA MET A 113 -21.48 23.61 -4.61
C MET A 113 -21.68 24.99 -5.26
N ALA A 114 -20.98 25.28 -6.36
CA ALA A 114 -20.97 26.61 -6.99
C ALA A 114 -22.35 27.11 -7.44
N GLU A 115 -23.32 26.25 -7.61
CA GLU A 115 -24.73 26.61 -7.89
C GLU A 115 -25.38 27.38 -6.72
N TYR A 116 -24.92 27.16 -5.49
CA TYR A 116 -25.36 27.84 -4.28
C TYR A 116 -24.47 29.02 -3.89
N ALA A 117 -23.60 29.48 -4.76
CA ALA A 117 -22.75 30.62 -4.51
C ALA A 117 -23.45 31.95 -4.84
N ALA A 118 -23.41 32.86 -3.87
CA ALA A 118 -23.86 34.23 -3.99
C ALA A 118 -22.62 35.15 -4.03
N PHE A 119 -22.50 35.95 -5.09
CA PHE A 119 -21.44 36.93 -5.28
C PHE A 119 -21.94 38.36 -5.04
N GLU A 120 -23.26 38.55 -4.99
CA GLU A 120 -23.93 39.81 -4.67
C GLU A 120 -25.25 39.56 -3.96
N GLN A 121 -25.83 40.61 -3.37
CA GLN A 121 -27.09 40.49 -2.62
C GLN A 121 -28.24 39.87 -3.45
N GLY A 122 -28.32 40.20 -4.75
CA GLY A 122 -29.35 39.68 -5.64
C GLY A 122 -29.24 38.12 -5.81
N ASP A 123 -28.04 37.57 -5.81
CA ASP A 123 -27.85 36.14 -5.82
C ASP A 123 -28.35 35.49 -4.54
N LEU A 124 -28.02 36.08 -3.37
CA LEU A 124 -28.48 35.61 -2.07
C LEU A 124 -30.03 35.60 -2.01
N ASP A 125 -30.67 36.70 -2.39
CA ASP A 125 -32.12 36.84 -2.35
C ASP A 125 -32.81 35.81 -3.27
N ARG A 126 -32.19 35.52 -4.43
CA ARG A 126 -32.66 34.48 -5.36
C ARG A 126 -32.52 33.09 -4.75
N LEU A 127 -31.36 32.73 -4.20
CA LEU A 127 -31.10 31.41 -3.60
C LEU A 127 -31.99 31.15 -2.39
N ILE A 128 -32.26 32.17 -1.58
CA ILE A 128 -33.19 32.07 -0.46
C ILE A 128 -34.61 31.80 -0.99
N LYS A 129 -35.05 32.48 -2.05
CA LYS A 129 -36.36 32.31 -2.68
C LYS A 129 -36.52 30.94 -3.34
N GLU A 130 -35.45 30.43 -3.93
CA GLU A 130 -35.37 29.09 -4.52
C GLU A 130 -35.34 27.97 -3.46
N GLY A 131 -35.17 28.31 -2.18
CA GLY A 131 -35.24 27.37 -1.06
C GLY A 131 -33.91 26.74 -0.69
N ALA A 132 -32.79 27.21 -1.25
CA ALA A 132 -31.44 26.69 -0.91
C ALA A 132 -31.23 26.66 0.60
N GLN A 133 -30.78 25.55 1.14
CA GLN A 133 -30.49 25.38 2.58
C GLN A 133 -29.10 25.81 2.97
N GLU A 134 -28.14 25.57 2.08
CA GLU A 134 -26.77 25.98 2.21
C GLU A 134 -26.45 27.00 1.13
N ILE A 135 -25.82 28.11 1.49
CA ILE A 135 -25.53 29.23 0.60
C ILE A 135 -24.11 29.69 0.85
N ILE A 136 -23.29 29.72 -0.20
CA ILE A 136 -21.92 30.22 -0.14
C ILE A 136 -21.94 31.73 -0.42
N LEU A 137 -21.39 32.52 0.49
CA LEU A 137 -21.28 33.98 0.38
C LEU A 137 -19.84 34.37 0.02
N CYS A 138 -19.65 35.11 -1.07
CA CYS A 138 -18.34 35.34 -1.64
C CYS A 138 -17.91 36.81 -1.54
N ASN A 139 -16.92 37.11 -0.72
CA ASN A 139 -16.11 38.35 -0.69
C ASN A 139 -16.84 39.69 -0.61
N GLU A 140 -18.13 39.70 -0.27
CA GLU A 140 -18.97 40.91 -0.21
C GLU A 140 -19.73 41.00 1.13
N LYS A 141 -20.45 42.10 1.35
CA LYS A 141 -21.35 42.26 2.48
C LYS A 141 -22.77 41.85 2.09
N PHE A 142 -23.32 40.89 2.86
CA PHE A 142 -24.63 40.33 2.60
C PHE A 142 -25.61 40.64 3.75
N HIS A 143 -26.74 41.30 3.47
CA HIS A 143 -27.80 41.45 4.44
C HIS A 143 -28.53 40.13 4.62
N ILE A 144 -28.44 39.55 5.81
CA ILE A 144 -29.04 38.26 6.13
C ILE A 144 -30.44 38.49 6.71
N PRO A 145 -31.50 38.01 6.05
CA PRO A 145 -32.84 38.18 6.54
C PRO A 145 -33.15 37.24 7.71
N LEU A 146 -33.53 37.78 8.85
CA LEU A 146 -33.89 37.04 10.08
C LEU A 146 -35.23 36.34 10.05
N ASN A 147 -36.04 36.59 9.03
CA ASN A 147 -37.33 35.93 8.82
C ASN A 147 -37.24 34.60 8.08
N VAL A 148 -36.04 34.19 7.67
CA VAL A 148 -35.77 32.92 6.99
C VAL A 148 -35.15 31.96 8.00
N LYS A 149 -35.65 30.72 8.07
CA LYS A 149 -35.23 29.71 9.04
C LYS A 149 -34.46 28.55 8.36
N ASN A 150 -33.70 27.84 9.14
CA ASN A 150 -32.99 26.62 8.73
C ASN A 150 -32.08 26.84 7.50
N LYS A 151 -31.19 27.79 7.60
CA LYS A 151 -30.20 28.12 6.55
C LYS A 151 -28.80 28.06 7.11
N THR A 152 -27.86 27.55 6.29
CA THR A 152 -26.43 27.61 6.56
C THR A 152 -25.77 28.56 5.57
N TYR A 153 -25.05 29.53 6.06
CA TYR A 153 -24.28 30.47 5.26
C TYR A 153 -22.79 30.18 5.43
N LEU A 154 -22.11 29.89 4.32
CA LEU A 154 -20.70 29.55 4.27
C LEU A 154 -19.91 30.72 3.70
N GLY A 155 -18.98 31.30 4.45
CA GLY A 155 -18.19 32.45 4.02
C GLY A 155 -16.98 32.02 3.20
N VAL A 156 -16.71 32.75 2.12
CA VAL A 156 -15.52 32.55 1.29
C VAL A 156 -14.87 33.90 0.99
N GLY A 157 -13.56 33.96 1.12
CA GLY A 157 -12.82 35.21 0.99
C GLY A 157 -13.04 36.13 2.18
N LYS A 158 -13.50 37.35 1.94
CA LYS A 158 -13.81 38.36 3.00
C LYS A 158 -15.32 38.61 3.11
N ALA A 159 -16.11 37.56 3.03
CA ALA A 159 -17.55 37.69 3.14
C ALA A 159 -17.99 38.16 4.55
N VAL A 160 -18.94 39.04 4.60
CA VAL A 160 -19.44 39.66 5.83
C VAL A 160 -20.97 39.56 5.90
N ALA A 161 -21.47 38.98 6.97
CA ALA A 161 -22.91 39.00 7.27
C ALA A 161 -23.29 40.30 7.93
N VAL A 162 -24.25 41.03 7.32
CA VAL A 162 -24.86 42.23 7.85
C VAL A 162 -26.18 41.86 8.50
N ILE A 163 -26.27 42.06 9.80
CA ILE A 163 -27.47 41.73 10.60
C ILE A 163 -28.14 43.03 11.06
N ASP A 164 -29.35 43.26 10.60
CA ASP A 164 -30.14 44.42 11.00
C ASP A 164 -30.79 44.21 12.38
N SER A 165 -29.97 44.10 13.42
CA SER A 165 -30.42 43.99 14.82
C SER A 165 -29.53 44.85 15.72
N LYS A 166 -30.15 45.43 16.73
CA LYS A 166 -29.47 46.22 17.77
C LYS A 166 -29.17 45.39 19.03
N THR A 167 -29.61 44.15 19.05
CA THR A 167 -29.42 43.19 20.16
C THR A 167 -28.93 41.86 19.60
N ALA A 168 -28.31 41.04 20.43
CA ALA A 168 -27.95 39.71 20.05
C ALA A 168 -29.14 38.92 19.54
N VAL A 169 -28.91 38.18 18.44
CA VAL A 169 -29.90 37.32 17.81
C VAL A 169 -29.59 35.90 18.15
N ASP A 170 -30.56 35.16 18.69
CA ASP A 170 -30.41 33.71 18.86
C ASP A 170 -30.61 33.02 17.51
N PHE A 171 -29.51 32.88 16.80
CA PHE A 171 -29.46 32.18 15.51
C PHE A 171 -29.79 30.70 15.62
N GLY A 172 -29.51 30.09 16.79
CA GLY A 172 -29.82 28.67 17.04
C GLY A 172 -31.33 28.40 17.02
N SER A 173 -32.13 29.27 17.64
CA SER A 173 -33.61 29.14 17.60
C SER A 173 -34.20 29.37 16.21
N LEU A 174 -33.50 30.13 15.36
CA LEU A 174 -33.86 30.35 13.97
C LEU A 174 -33.39 29.24 13.04
N GLY A 175 -32.50 28.34 13.51
CA GLY A 175 -31.83 27.34 12.69
C GLY A 175 -30.85 27.94 11.68
N ILE A 176 -30.37 29.17 11.93
CA ILE A 176 -29.40 29.86 11.07
C ILE A 176 -28.00 29.51 11.56
N ARG A 177 -27.13 29.15 10.63
CA ARG A 177 -25.71 28.83 10.89
C ARG A 177 -24.83 29.70 10.03
N PHE A 178 -23.71 30.10 10.58
CA PHE A 178 -22.66 30.83 9.89
C PHE A 178 -21.34 30.03 10.03
N VAL A 179 -20.67 29.82 8.93
CA VAL A 179 -19.38 29.11 8.87
C VAL A 179 -18.41 30.02 8.11
N ASP A 180 -17.27 30.31 8.68
CA ASP A 180 -16.22 31.16 8.10
C ASP A 180 -16.70 32.55 7.68
N LEU A 181 -17.68 33.11 8.37
CA LEU A 181 -18.26 34.41 8.15
C LEU A 181 -18.00 35.37 9.31
N SER A 182 -17.54 36.58 8.98
CA SER A 182 -17.53 37.68 9.96
C SER A 182 -18.84 38.46 9.91
N PHE A 183 -19.22 39.01 11.06
CA PHE A 183 -20.36 39.94 11.11
C PHE A 183 -19.90 41.36 10.82
N ASP A 184 -20.78 42.20 10.34
CA ASP A 184 -20.52 43.63 10.13
C ASP A 184 -20.20 44.37 11.46
N GLU A 185 -19.45 45.46 11.36
CA GLU A 185 -18.96 46.19 12.51
C GLU A 185 -20.08 46.69 13.42
N LYS A 186 -21.19 47.19 12.83
CA LYS A 186 -22.34 47.69 13.58
C LYS A 186 -23.00 46.61 14.44
N TYR A 187 -23.16 45.41 13.91
CA TYR A 187 -23.74 44.31 14.66
C TYR A 187 -22.76 43.82 15.73
N ARG A 188 -21.49 43.70 15.37
CA ARG A 188 -20.44 43.32 16.34
C ARG A 188 -20.35 44.29 17.50
N GLU A 189 -20.40 45.58 17.23
CA GLU A 189 -20.42 46.61 18.29
C GLU A 189 -21.68 46.58 19.14
N ALA A 190 -22.87 46.36 18.51
CA ALA A 190 -24.13 46.31 19.20
C ALA A 190 -24.29 45.11 20.14
N VAL A 191 -23.62 44.00 19.85
CA VAL A 191 -23.73 42.73 20.60
C VAL A 191 -22.41 42.29 21.25
N ALA A 192 -21.32 43.03 21.01
CA ALA A 192 -19.96 42.61 21.41
C ALA A 192 -19.80 42.37 22.90
N ASP A 193 -20.51 43.15 23.71
CA ASP A 193 -20.37 43.08 25.16
C ASP A 193 -21.24 42.02 25.85
N GLU A 194 -22.30 41.56 25.23
CA GLU A 194 -23.26 40.66 25.90
C GLU A 194 -22.79 39.21 26.00
N PRO A 195 -22.43 38.54 24.91
CA PRO A 195 -21.88 37.15 24.98
C PRO A 195 -20.59 37.07 25.78
N ARG A 196 -19.70 38.05 25.59
CA ARG A 196 -18.44 38.15 26.32
C ARG A 196 -18.66 38.40 27.81
N ARG A 197 -19.65 39.24 28.19
CA ARG A 197 -19.99 39.46 29.59
C ARG A 197 -20.46 38.18 30.28
N TYR A 198 -21.30 37.36 29.61
CA TYR A 198 -21.69 36.07 30.15
C TYR A 198 -20.51 35.12 30.26
N PHE A 199 -19.59 35.10 29.29
CA PHE A 199 -18.38 34.32 29.34
C PHE A 199 -17.50 34.73 30.55
N GLU A 200 -17.20 36.04 30.70
CA GLU A 200 -16.39 36.56 31.81
C GLU A 200 -17.08 36.32 33.18
N GLN A 201 -18.39 36.39 33.27
CA GLN A 201 -19.14 36.01 34.46
C GLN A 201 -19.02 34.48 34.72
N GLY A 202 -19.04 33.67 33.70
CA GLY A 202 -18.81 32.22 33.79
C GLY A 202 -17.47 31.92 34.42
N GLN A 203 -16.41 32.54 33.91
CA GLN A 203 -15.04 32.39 34.47
C GLN A 203 -14.97 32.83 35.95
N GLN A 204 -15.59 33.96 36.30
CA GLN A 204 -15.63 34.40 37.70
C GLN A 204 -16.38 33.44 38.61
N TYR A 205 -17.43 32.77 38.13
CA TYR A 205 -18.15 31.76 38.90
C TYR A 205 -17.32 30.48 39.03
N GLU A 206 -16.59 30.06 37.98
CA GLU A 206 -15.69 28.91 37.99
C GLU A 206 -14.55 29.14 39.00
N GLU A 207 -13.88 30.30 38.99
CA GLU A 207 -12.85 30.69 39.96
C GLU A 207 -13.35 30.63 41.43
N LYS A 208 -14.62 30.91 41.64
CA LYS A 208 -15.28 30.84 42.97
C LYS A 208 -15.81 29.45 43.33
N GLY A 209 -15.57 28.42 42.50
CA GLY A 209 -16.10 27.09 42.69
C GLY A 209 -17.63 27.00 42.64
N LYS A 210 -18.29 27.94 41.90
CA LYS A 210 -19.73 27.95 41.68
C LYS A 210 -20.09 27.40 40.30
N ASP A 211 -19.76 26.16 40.10
CA ASP A 211 -19.81 25.51 38.77
C ASP A 211 -21.19 25.57 38.11
N LYS A 212 -22.26 25.39 38.85
CA LYS A 212 -23.63 25.51 38.31
C LYS A 212 -23.92 26.86 37.68
N ASN A 213 -23.46 27.94 38.33
CA ASN A 213 -23.62 29.29 37.81
C ASN A 213 -22.69 29.54 36.62
N ALA A 214 -21.47 28.94 36.62
CA ALA A 214 -20.54 28.99 35.49
C ALA A 214 -21.14 28.31 34.26
N VAL A 215 -21.72 27.12 34.41
CA VAL A 215 -22.42 26.38 33.34
C VAL A 215 -23.52 27.22 32.74
N GLU A 216 -24.39 27.83 33.55
CA GLU A 216 -25.50 28.68 33.07
C GLU A 216 -24.98 29.90 32.27
N CYS A 217 -23.91 30.52 32.73
CA CYS A 217 -23.33 31.67 32.06
C CYS A 217 -22.63 31.28 30.75
N TYR A 218 -21.83 30.20 30.74
CA TYR A 218 -21.20 29.70 29.53
C TYR A 218 -22.25 29.25 28.50
N GLN A 219 -23.34 28.57 28.93
CA GLN A 219 -24.42 28.16 28.04
C GLN A 219 -25.09 29.37 27.38
N LYS A 220 -25.33 30.46 28.11
CA LYS A 220 -25.89 31.71 27.56
C LYS A 220 -24.93 32.34 26.56
N ALA A 221 -23.63 32.35 26.85
CA ALA A 221 -22.61 32.87 25.93
C ALA A 221 -22.55 32.04 24.62
N ILE A 222 -22.66 30.70 24.72
CA ILE A 222 -22.72 29.78 23.58
C ILE A 222 -24.01 30.04 22.75
N ASP A 223 -25.16 30.16 23.39
CA ASP A 223 -26.44 30.39 22.72
C ASP A 223 -26.44 31.74 21.98
N LEU A 224 -25.60 32.68 22.41
CA LEU A 224 -25.37 33.98 21.77
C LEU A 224 -24.23 33.95 20.75
N GLY A 225 -23.61 32.78 20.47
CA GLY A 225 -22.61 32.59 19.43
C GLY A 225 -21.16 32.92 19.85
N TYR A 226 -20.84 32.81 21.14
CA TYR A 226 -19.47 33.00 21.62
C TYR A 226 -18.73 31.67 21.75
N ASP A 227 -17.92 31.35 20.75
CA ASP A 227 -17.27 30.04 20.60
C ASP A 227 -16.29 29.68 21.73
N ASP A 228 -15.57 30.68 22.30
CA ASP A 228 -14.67 30.43 23.43
C ASP A 228 -15.41 29.86 24.66
N ALA A 229 -16.66 30.22 24.85
CA ALA A 229 -17.49 29.70 25.94
C ALA A 229 -17.82 28.21 25.78
N LEU A 230 -17.86 27.71 24.55
CA LEU A 230 -18.07 26.29 24.26
C LEU A 230 -16.96 25.46 24.89
N PHE A 231 -15.70 25.82 24.58
CA PHE A 231 -14.54 25.07 25.04
C PHE A 231 -14.31 25.25 26.54
N ALA A 232 -14.58 26.43 27.09
CA ALA A 232 -14.53 26.64 28.53
C ALA A 232 -15.57 25.73 29.27
N LEU A 233 -16.76 25.57 28.71
CA LEU A 233 -17.78 24.68 29.27
C LEU A 233 -17.39 23.20 29.13
N VAL A 234 -16.75 22.82 28.00
CA VAL A 234 -16.21 21.47 27.78
C VAL A 234 -15.16 21.15 28.85
N GLU A 235 -14.17 22.06 29.04
CA GLU A 235 -13.13 21.90 30.05
C GLU A 235 -13.70 21.85 31.48
N LEU A 236 -14.75 22.59 31.76
CA LEU A 236 -15.43 22.53 33.07
C LEU A 236 -16.10 21.16 33.29
N TYR A 237 -16.75 20.58 32.26
CA TYR A 237 -17.31 19.23 32.34
C TYR A 237 -16.23 18.16 32.47
N GLU A 238 -15.10 18.28 31.75
CA GLU A 238 -13.92 17.41 31.90
C GLU A 238 -13.38 17.42 33.33
N LYS A 239 -13.20 18.60 33.94
CA LYS A 239 -12.79 18.75 35.34
C LYS A 239 -13.77 18.11 36.33
N GLN A 240 -15.04 18.11 36.03
CA GLN A 240 -16.09 17.49 36.85
C GLN A 240 -16.24 15.98 36.62
N GLY A 241 -15.64 15.43 35.58
CA GLY A 241 -15.85 14.05 35.14
C GLY A 241 -17.26 13.83 34.57
N ASP A 242 -17.92 14.88 34.08
CA ASP A 242 -19.25 14.83 33.47
C ASP A 242 -19.14 14.62 31.96
N GLU A 243 -18.70 13.41 31.62
CA GLU A 243 -18.45 12.98 30.25
C GLU A 243 -19.70 13.03 29.37
N GLU A 244 -20.89 12.72 29.95
CA GLU A 244 -22.14 12.72 29.19
C GLU A 244 -22.50 14.12 28.68
N ASN A 245 -22.41 15.16 29.52
CA ASN A 245 -22.70 16.52 29.11
C ASN A 245 -21.61 17.11 28.22
N MET A 246 -20.36 16.75 28.45
CA MET A 246 -19.23 17.10 27.56
C MET A 246 -19.49 16.60 26.15
N ILE A 247 -19.72 15.29 25.98
CA ILE A 247 -19.98 14.67 24.67
C ILE A 247 -21.22 15.28 24.03
N ARG A 248 -22.31 15.45 24.79
CA ARG A 248 -23.54 16.06 24.27
C ARG A 248 -23.31 17.45 23.70
N LEU A 249 -22.51 18.26 24.39
CA LEU A 249 -22.17 19.62 23.99
C LEU A 249 -21.30 19.62 22.72
N LEU A 250 -20.24 18.81 22.70
CA LEU A 250 -19.36 18.64 21.54
C LEU A 250 -20.12 18.10 20.32
N VAL A 251 -21.02 17.11 20.51
CA VAL A 251 -21.86 16.58 19.42
C VAL A 251 -22.78 17.66 18.86
N LYS A 252 -23.37 18.51 19.73
CA LYS A 252 -24.21 19.65 19.29
C LYS A 252 -23.36 20.61 18.43
N ALA A 253 -22.18 21.00 18.91
CA ALA A 253 -21.29 21.92 18.20
C ALA A 253 -20.74 21.31 16.91
N GLY A 254 -20.29 20.06 16.94
CA GLY A 254 -19.80 19.34 15.76
C GLY A 254 -20.89 19.16 14.69
N ASN A 255 -22.15 18.88 15.08
CA ASN A 255 -23.26 18.86 14.13
C ASN A 255 -23.60 20.25 13.56
N GLN A 256 -23.14 21.30 14.19
CA GLN A 256 -23.25 22.68 13.71
C GLN A 256 -22.08 23.10 12.80
N GLY A 257 -21.11 22.22 12.57
CA GLY A 257 -19.97 22.47 11.71
C GLY A 257 -18.72 22.97 12.43
N ASN A 258 -18.71 22.95 13.77
CA ASN A 258 -17.51 23.32 14.52
C ASN A 258 -16.47 22.22 14.42
N ILE A 259 -15.40 22.48 13.66
CA ILE A 259 -14.34 21.51 13.35
C ILE A 259 -13.57 21.12 14.63
N GLU A 260 -13.25 22.09 15.50
CA GLU A 260 -12.56 21.83 16.77
C GLU A 260 -13.35 20.89 17.69
N ALA A 261 -14.68 21.07 17.75
CA ALA A 261 -15.55 20.18 18.52
C ALA A 261 -15.58 18.77 17.92
N MET A 262 -15.54 18.64 16.60
CA MET A 262 -15.44 17.35 15.93
C MET A 262 -14.11 16.67 16.22
N HIS A 263 -13.00 17.43 16.20
CA HIS A 263 -11.66 16.91 16.49
C HIS A 263 -11.56 16.41 17.95
N ARG A 264 -12.10 17.16 18.91
CA ARG A 264 -12.15 16.69 20.30
C ARG A 264 -13.00 15.43 20.47
N LEU A 265 -14.09 15.31 19.72
CA LEU A 265 -14.91 14.08 19.71
C LEU A 265 -14.14 12.91 19.09
N GLU A 266 -13.45 13.13 17.98
CA GLU A 266 -12.60 12.13 17.36
C GLU A 266 -11.56 11.61 18.36
N THR A 267 -10.78 12.51 18.96
CA THR A 267 -9.76 12.18 19.97
C THR A 267 -10.35 11.42 21.15
N HIS A 268 -11.47 11.90 21.69
CA HIS A 268 -12.15 11.24 22.80
C HIS A 268 -12.59 9.81 22.45
N PHE A 269 -13.17 9.60 21.25
CA PHE A 269 -13.61 8.28 20.82
C PHE A 269 -12.41 7.36 20.49
N GLU A 270 -11.26 7.90 20.07
CA GLU A 270 -10.02 7.14 19.93
C GLU A 270 -9.46 6.70 21.29
N GLU A 271 -9.47 7.57 22.31
CA GLU A 271 -9.00 7.25 23.66
C GLU A 271 -9.79 6.12 24.33
N ILE A 272 -11.09 6.03 24.06
CA ILE A 272 -11.95 4.95 24.56
C ILE A 272 -12.05 3.76 23.58
N GLU A 273 -11.21 3.73 22.55
CA GLU A 273 -11.15 2.67 21.53
C GLU A 273 -12.45 2.49 20.72
N ASP A 274 -13.36 3.48 20.70
CA ASP A 274 -14.52 3.50 19.80
C ASP A 274 -14.16 4.12 18.44
N TYR A 275 -13.31 3.43 17.73
CA TYR A 275 -12.83 3.86 16.41
C TYR A 275 -13.94 4.08 15.38
N ARG A 276 -15.10 3.41 15.55
CA ARG A 276 -16.26 3.60 14.64
C ARG A 276 -16.88 4.98 14.81
N SER A 277 -16.98 5.45 16.04
CA SER A 277 -17.52 6.80 16.32
C SER A 277 -16.47 7.85 15.94
N ALA A 278 -15.18 7.62 16.21
CA ALA A 278 -14.09 8.50 15.79
C ALA A 278 -14.14 8.77 14.27
N ILE A 279 -14.14 7.71 13.45
CA ILE A 279 -14.16 7.84 11.99
C ILE A 279 -15.38 8.63 11.48
N ARG A 280 -16.55 8.50 12.10
CA ARG A 280 -17.73 9.30 11.69
C ARG A 280 -17.50 10.80 11.85
N TRP A 281 -16.72 11.19 12.85
CA TRP A 281 -16.37 12.59 13.06
C TRP A 281 -15.29 13.04 12.11
N THR A 282 -14.25 12.22 11.88
CA THR A 282 -13.24 12.45 10.83
C THR A 282 -13.89 12.60 9.45
N GLU A 283 -14.86 11.73 9.10
CA GLU A 283 -15.58 11.82 7.82
C GLU A 283 -16.34 13.14 7.71
N LYS A 284 -16.99 13.59 8.78
CA LYS A 284 -17.70 14.89 8.79
C LYS A 284 -16.75 16.07 8.60
N GLN A 285 -15.58 16.05 9.27
CA GLN A 285 -14.54 17.06 9.09
C GLN A 285 -14.06 17.07 7.63
N ALA A 286 -13.77 15.89 7.08
CA ALA A 286 -13.37 15.73 5.70
C ALA A 286 -14.40 16.26 4.71
N LEU A 287 -15.69 16.02 4.97
CA LEU A 287 -16.80 16.55 4.14
C LEU A 287 -16.94 18.07 4.24
N LEU A 288 -16.51 18.69 5.32
CA LEU A 288 -16.44 20.15 5.47
C LEU A 288 -15.20 20.78 4.84
N GLY A 289 -14.32 19.96 4.25
CA GLY A 289 -13.17 20.45 3.53
C GLY A 289 -11.86 20.44 4.33
N ASP A 290 -11.85 19.82 5.51
CA ASP A 290 -10.64 19.67 6.30
C ASP A 290 -9.67 18.73 5.59
N ALA A 291 -8.50 19.26 5.22
CA ALA A 291 -7.53 18.54 4.43
C ALA A 291 -6.84 17.41 5.21
N ASP A 292 -6.64 17.60 6.50
CA ASP A 292 -6.02 16.60 7.39
C ASP A 292 -7.00 15.44 7.61
N ALA A 293 -8.27 15.75 7.87
CA ALA A 293 -9.32 14.74 7.99
C ALA A 293 -9.51 13.93 6.69
N MET A 294 -9.46 14.60 5.53
CA MET A 294 -9.48 13.90 4.23
C MET A 294 -8.29 12.94 4.08
N TRP A 295 -7.09 13.37 4.50
CA TRP A 295 -5.91 12.51 4.48
C TRP A 295 -6.07 11.29 5.39
N TRP A 296 -6.55 11.50 6.64
CA TRP A 296 -6.84 10.42 7.57
C TRP A 296 -7.86 9.43 7.02
N MET A 297 -8.94 9.91 6.38
CA MET A 297 -9.89 9.02 5.71
C MET A 297 -9.20 8.17 4.63
N GLY A 298 -8.29 8.74 3.87
CA GLY A 298 -7.46 8.01 2.90
C GLY A 298 -6.64 6.91 3.55
N VAL A 299 -5.96 7.20 4.66
CA VAL A 299 -5.17 6.23 5.43
C VAL A 299 -6.05 5.09 5.95
N ARG A 300 -7.20 5.40 6.57
CA ARG A 300 -8.13 4.39 7.12
C ARG A 300 -8.65 3.42 6.04
N TYR A 301 -9.02 3.92 4.86
CA TYR A 301 -9.45 3.05 3.76
C TYR A 301 -8.31 2.23 3.16
N ARG A 302 -7.07 2.72 3.21
CA ARG A 302 -5.89 2.00 2.74
C ARG A 302 -5.51 0.85 3.69
N GLU A 303 -5.51 1.10 4.99
CA GLU A 303 -5.15 0.11 6.02
C GLU A 303 -6.24 -0.93 6.21
N GLY A 304 -7.50 -0.53 6.24
CA GLY A 304 -8.63 -1.44 6.38
C GLY A 304 -8.85 -1.97 7.80
N GLU A 305 -8.31 -1.28 8.83
CA GLU A 305 -8.39 -1.76 10.22
C GLU A 305 -9.77 -1.57 10.83
N VAL A 306 -10.42 -0.43 10.58
CA VAL A 306 -11.71 -0.05 11.17
C VAL A 306 -12.82 0.02 10.12
N VAL A 307 -12.46 0.36 8.90
CA VAL A 307 -13.32 0.32 7.70
C VAL A 307 -12.81 -0.78 6.77
N GLU A 308 -13.67 -1.32 5.94
CA GLU A 308 -13.24 -2.28 4.92
C GLU A 308 -12.20 -1.64 3.99
N LYS A 309 -11.09 -2.35 3.75
CA LYS A 309 -10.02 -1.88 2.88
C LYS A 309 -10.53 -1.60 1.47
N ASP A 310 -10.36 -0.36 1.03
CA ASP A 310 -10.81 0.10 -0.30
C ASP A 310 -9.77 1.08 -0.85
N LEU A 311 -8.84 0.56 -1.64
CA LEU A 311 -7.74 1.35 -2.21
C LEU A 311 -8.25 2.46 -3.14
N LYS A 312 -9.40 2.26 -3.83
CA LYS A 312 -9.98 3.27 -4.69
C LYS A 312 -10.52 4.44 -3.88
N LYS A 313 -11.24 4.17 -2.80
CA LYS A 313 -11.70 5.22 -1.89
C LYS A 313 -10.52 5.92 -1.21
N ALA A 314 -9.47 5.18 -0.82
CA ALA A 314 -8.26 5.77 -0.26
C ALA A 314 -7.63 6.77 -1.25
N PHE A 315 -7.47 6.37 -2.51
CA PHE A 315 -6.99 7.24 -3.58
C PHE A 315 -7.84 8.50 -3.74
N ASP A 316 -9.18 8.34 -3.80
CA ASP A 316 -10.10 9.48 -3.95
C ASP A 316 -10.00 10.48 -2.79
N TRP A 317 -9.83 9.99 -1.56
CA TRP A 317 -9.63 10.84 -0.39
C TRP A 317 -8.26 11.52 -0.40
N PHE A 318 -7.17 10.80 -0.74
CA PHE A 318 -5.86 11.41 -0.91
C PHE A 318 -5.85 12.48 -2.00
N LEU A 319 -6.57 12.24 -3.10
CA LEU A 319 -6.69 13.23 -4.19
C LEU A 319 -7.42 14.49 -3.73
N LYS A 320 -8.50 14.37 -2.97
CA LYS A 320 -9.22 15.50 -2.39
C LYS A 320 -8.33 16.29 -1.43
N SER A 321 -7.67 15.60 -0.49
CA SER A 321 -6.77 16.19 0.48
C SER A 321 -5.56 16.89 -0.19
N ALA A 322 -4.94 16.24 -1.18
CA ALA A 322 -3.84 16.82 -1.95
C ALA A 322 -4.27 18.08 -2.72
N ARG A 323 -5.48 18.09 -3.29
CA ARG A 323 -6.06 19.28 -3.94
C ARG A 323 -6.37 20.40 -2.96
N ALA A 324 -6.71 20.06 -1.72
CA ALA A 324 -6.87 21.02 -0.63
C ALA A 324 -5.53 21.54 -0.07
N GLY A 325 -4.40 21.03 -0.56
CA GLY A 325 -3.07 21.53 -0.24
C GLY A 325 -2.30 20.73 0.82
N HIS A 326 -2.84 19.61 1.29
CA HIS A 326 -2.16 18.80 2.30
C HIS A 326 -0.94 18.07 1.71
N ASN A 327 0.26 18.42 2.17
CA ASN A 327 1.51 17.94 1.60
C ASN A 327 1.74 16.43 1.78
N GLY A 328 1.31 15.86 2.91
CA GLY A 328 1.37 14.42 3.15
C GLY A 328 0.47 13.63 2.20
N ALA A 329 -0.74 14.16 1.91
CA ALA A 329 -1.63 13.53 0.94
C ALA A 329 -1.05 13.58 -0.49
N MET A 330 -0.34 14.64 -0.86
CA MET A 330 0.36 14.71 -2.14
C MET A 330 1.44 13.62 -2.26
N TRP A 331 2.18 13.36 -1.20
CA TRP A 331 3.15 12.26 -1.15
C TRP A 331 2.46 10.90 -1.29
N TRP A 332 1.41 10.64 -0.50
CA TRP A 332 0.64 9.39 -0.60
C TRP A 332 0.01 9.19 -1.98
N LEU A 333 -0.49 10.27 -2.59
CA LEU A 333 -1.03 10.21 -3.93
C LEU A 333 0.07 9.86 -4.96
N GLY A 334 1.28 10.35 -4.74
CA GLY A 334 2.46 9.94 -5.52
C GLY A 334 2.74 8.43 -5.37
N ASP A 335 2.70 7.89 -4.17
CA ASP A 335 2.85 6.45 -3.92
C ASP A 335 1.70 5.65 -4.59
N CYS A 336 0.44 6.13 -4.53
CA CYS A 336 -0.69 5.49 -5.21
C CYS A 336 -0.48 5.40 -6.72
N TYR A 337 -0.01 6.47 -7.37
CA TYR A 337 0.28 6.44 -8.80
C TYR A 337 1.49 5.59 -9.15
N ARG A 338 2.53 5.53 -8.28
CA ARG A 338 3.70 4.68 -8.49
C ARG A 338 3.33 3.21 -8.44
N ASP A 339 2.52 2.81 -7.46
CA ASP A 339 2.24 1.40 -7.15
C ASP A 339 0.92 0.91 -7.79
N GLY A 340 0.14 1.79 -8.45
CA GLY A 340 -1.17 1.46 -8.97
C GLY A 340 -2.22 1.21 -7.88
N GLU A 341 -2.05 1.76 -6.67
CA GLU A 341 -2.98 1.58 -5.56
C GLU A 341 -4.23 2.45 -5.75
N GLY A 342 -5.34 1.82 -6.11
CA GLY A 342 -6.63 2.49 -6.33
C GLY A 342 -6.73 3.28 -7.64
N THR A 343 -5.68 3.28 -8.45
CA THR A 343 -5.59 3.89 -9.77
C THR A 343 -4.70 3.05 -10.67
N GLU A 344 -4.60 3.37 -11.95
CA GLU A 344 -3.57 2.80 -12.82
C GLU A 344 -2.19 3.37 -12.46
N GLU A 345 -1.15 2.54 -12.63
CA GLU A 345 0.22 2.96 -12.45
C GLU A 345 0.60 4.06 -13.44
N ASP A 346 1.04 5.21 -12.94
CA ASP A 346 1.51 6.34 -13.74
C ASP A 346 2.68 7.03 -13.01
N ILE A 347 3.90 6.59 -13.32
CA ILE A 347 5.12 7.15 -12.71
C ILE A 347 5.27 8.64 -13.01
N GLY A 348 4.81 9.10 -14.20
CA GLY A 348 4.88 10.52 -14.56
C GLY A 348 3.96 11.39 -13.68
N GLU A 349 2.79 10.91 -13.31
CA GLU A 349 1.93 11.59 -12.34
C GLU A 349 2.49 11.49 -10.93
N ALA A 350 3.04 10.32 -10.54
CA ALA A 350 3.71 10.16 -9.25
C ALA A 350 4.78 11.21 -9.03
N ILE A 351 5.69 11.39 -10.00
CA ILE A 351 6.75 12.41 -9.95
C ILE A 351 6.18 13.81 -9.75
N LYS A 352 5.15 14.19 -10.49
CA LYS A 352 4.53 15.52 -10.35
C LYS A 352 3.96 15.77 -8.95
N TRP A 353 3.37 14.74 -8.35
CA TRP A 353 2.83 14.85 -7.00
C TRP A 353 3.95 14.86 -5.95
N TYR A 354 5.00 14.07 -6.12
CA TYR A 354 6.18 14.15 -5.26
C TYR A 354 6.88 15.51 -5.35
N GLU A 355 7.04 16.08 -6.56
CA GLU A 355 7.60 17.42 -6.73
C GLU A 355 6.78 18.49 -6.02
N LYS A 356 5.45 18.44 -6.10
CA LYS A 356 4.56 19.37 -5.38
C LYS A 356 4.72 19.20 -3.87
N SER A 357 4.72 17.97 -3.38
CA SER A 357 4.89 17.66 -1.96
C SER A 357 6.27 18.11 -1.45
N ALA A 358 7.32 17.81 -2.20
CA ALA A 358 8.69 18.22 -1.89
C ALA A 358 8.86 19.76 -1.88
N ALA A 359 8.19 20.46 -2.80
CA ALA A 359 8.19 21.92 -2.82
C ALA A 359 7.55 22.54 -1.55
N LEU A 360 6.66 21.81 -0.89
CA LEU A 360 6.07 22.17 0.41
C LEU A 360 6.87 21.64 1.61
N GLY A 361 8.08 21.11 1.36
CA GLY A 361 9.00 20.66 2.40
C GLY A 361 8.82 19.23 2.88
N ASN A 362 8.02 18.39 2.20
CA ASN A 362 7.85 17.00 2.58
C ASN A 362 9.13 16.19 2.29
N SER A 363 9.80 15.78 3.35
CA SER A 363 11.06 15.05 3.27
C SER A 363 10.93 13.63 2.71
N TYR A 364 9.78 12.98 2.88
CA TYR A 364 9.52 11.65 2.29
C TYR A 364 9.39 11.75 0.76
N ALA A 365 8.68 12.76 0.26
CA ALA A 365 8.58 13.00 -1.18
C ALA A 365 9.94 13.29 -1.81
N MET A 366 10.80 14.07 -1.11
CA MET A 366 12.17 14.30 -1.54
C MET A 366 12.97 13.00 -1.64
N GLY A 367 12.84 12.11 -0.65
CA GLY A 367 13.48 10.78 -0.68
C GLY A 367 12.99 9.91 -1.84
N ARG A 368 11.68 9.95 -2.15
CA ARG A 368 11.12 9.23 -3.32
C ARG A 368 11.65 9.76 -4.64
N LEU A 369 11.75 11.08 -4.79
CA LEU A 369 12.36 11.67 -5.99
C LEU A 369 13.83 11.23 -6.12
N GLY A 370 14.58 11.19 -5.02
CA GLY A 370 15.94 10.66 -5.02
C GLY A 370 16.02 9.26 -5.60
N MET A 371 15.19 8.33 -5.12
CA MET A 371 15.14 6.95 -5.62
C MET A 371 14.79 6.88 -7.11
N LEU A 372 13.78 7.65 -7.56
CA LEU A 372 13.36 7.62 -8.97
C LEU A 372 14.43 8.10 -9.94
N TYR A 373 15.21 9.13 -9.56
CA TYR A 373 16.33 9.61 -10.37
C TYR A 373 17.54 8.69 -10.30
N ASP A 374 17.79 8.07 -9.16
CA ASP A 374 18.90 7.11 -8.98
C ASP A 374 18.68 5.82 -9.79
N GLU A 375 17.45 5.31 -9.79
CA GLU A 375 17.05 4.10 -10.53
C GLU A 375 16.69 4.34 -12.00
N GLY A 376 16.48 5.60 -12.42
CA GLY A 376 15.99 5.91 -13.77
C GLY A 376 14.54 5.48 -14.01
N ASN A 377 13.73 5.40 -12.96
CA ASN A 377 12.35 4.94 -13.06
C ASN A 377 11.39 6.10 -13.41
N GLY A 378 10.86 6.09 -14.64
CA GLY A 378 9.98 7.13 -15.16
C GLY A 378 10.67 8.45 -15.54
N VAL A 379 11.94 8.59 -15.22
CA VAL A 379 12.85 9.68 -15.59
C VAL A 379 14.17 9.09 -16.08
N PRO A 380 14.98 9.82 -16.88
CA PRO A 380 16.34 9.36 -17.15
C PRO A 380 17.12 9.20 -15.84
N GLU A 381 17.89 8.11 -15.74
CA GLU A 381 18.81 7.87 -14.63
C GLU A 381 19.77 9.06 -14.47
N ASP A 382 19.77 9.66 -13.30
CA ASP A 382 20.63 10.80 -12.94
C ASP A 382 21.00 10.70 -11.46
N PRO A 383 22.04 9.91 -11.12
CA PRO A 383 22.48 9.73 -9.74
C PRO A 383 22.92 11.03 -9.06
N VAL A 384 23.41 12.01 -9.84
CA VAL A 384 23.79 13.33 -9.27
C VAL A 384 22.55 14.05 -8.73
N LEU A 385 21.49 14.07 -9.54
CA LEU A 385 20.23 14.67 -9.12
C LEU A 385 19.55 13.83 -8.02
N GLY A 386 19.69 12.49 -8.06
CA GLY A 386 19.26 11.57 -7.01
C GLY A 386 19.88 11.94 -5.66
N ALA A 387 21.20 12.05 -5.61
CA ALA A 387 21.95 12.46 -4.43
C ALA A 387 21.59 13.88 -3.92
N GLU A 388 21.29 14.82 -4.84
CA GLU A 388 20.78 16.14 -4.44
C GLU A 388 19.42 16.07 -3.73
N TRP A 389 18.53 15.22 -4.21
CA TRP A 389 17.22 15.00 -3.57
C TRP A 389 17.35 14.28 -2.24
N TYR A 390 18.24 13.26 -2.12
CA TYR A 390 18.53 12.63 -0.83
C TYR A 390 19.13 13.64 0.16
N ARG A 391 19.98 14.54 -0.30
CA ARG A 391 20.52 15.62 0.56
C ARG A 391 19.41 16.53 1.08
N LYS A 392 18.51 16.99 0.22
CA LYS A 392 17.35 17.81 0.64
C LYS A 392 16.48 17.07 1.65
N SER A 393 16.23 15.77 1.39
CA SER A 393 15.48 14.90 2.30
C SER A 393 16.16 14.76 3.66
N ALA A 394 17.48 14.54 3.65
CA ALA A 394 18.30 14.43 4.84
C ALA A 394 18.37 15.71 5.65
N GLU A 395 18.53 16.86 4.99
CA GLU A 395 18.55 18.19 5.62
C GLU A 395 17.17 18.55 6.20
N ALA A 396 16.09 18.03 5.62
CA ALA A 396 14.73 18.16 6.14
C ALA A 396 14.43 17.15 7.28
N GLY A 397 15.44 16.41 7.77
CA GLY A 397 15.33 15.53 8.93
C GLY A 397 14.86 14.11 8.64
N ASN A 398 14.74 13.70 7.38
CA ASN A 398 14.31 12.35 7.03
C ASN A 398 15.45 11.34 7.20
N ALA A 399 15.32 10.42 8.15
CA ALA A 399 16.32 9.42 8.46
C ALA A 399 16.61 8.45 7.28
N GLN A 400 15.60 8.12 6.47
CA GLN A 400 15.79 7.32 5.26
C GLN A 400 16.59 8.09 4.20
N GLY A 401 16.30 9.38 4.01
CA GLY A 401 17.08 10.26 3.13
C GLY A 401 18.54 10.39 3.58
N MET A 402 18.79 10.50 4.90
CA MET A 402 20.14 10.49 5.47
C MET A 402 20.88 9.19 5.17
N TYR A 403 20.17 8.05 5.24
CA TYR A 403 20.74 6.74 4.97
C TYR A 403 21.13 6.58 3.49
N TYR A 404 20.25 6.96 2.55
CA TYR A 404 20.57 6.87 1.13
C TYR A 404 21.69 7.84 0.73
N LEU A 405 21.69 9.06 1.26
CA LEU A 405 22.80 9.98 1.06
C LEU A 405 24.13 9.41 1.60
N ALA A 406 24.08 8.69 2.73
CA ALA A 406 25.24 8.01 3.26
C ALA A 406 25.73 6.89 2.34
N LEU A 407 24.81 6.12 1.72
CA LEU A 407 25.16 5.13 0.70
C LEU A 407 25.81 5.78 -0.52
N ASP A 408 25.30 6.91 -0.98
CA ASP A 408 25.87 7.66 -2.09
C ASP A 408 27.32 8.07 -1.81
N TYR A 409 27.62 8.56 -0.62
CA TYR A 409 29.00 8.85 -0.20
C TYR A 409 29.86 7.59 -0.03
N GLU A 410 29.30 6.47 0.45
CA GLU A 410 30.03 5.20 0.62
C GLU A 410 30.48 4.63 -0.74
N TYR A 411 29.61 4.71 -1.75
CA TYR A 411 29.88 4.11 -3.07
C TYR A 411 30.32 5.11 -4.14
N GLY A 412 30.22 6.39 -3.87
CA GLY A 412 30.51 7.46 -4.85
C GLY A 412 29.43 7.59 -5.92
N THR A 413 28.15 7.28 -5.58
CA THR A 413 27.01 7.36 -6.48
C THR A 413 26.51 8.80 -6.52
N GLY A 414 26.63 9.48 -7.66
CA GLY A 414 26.20 10.88 -7.81
C GLY A 414 26.97 11.92 -7.01
N VAL A 415 27.86 11.49 -6.10
CA VAL A 415 28.76 12.33 -5.30
C VAL A 415 30.16 11.76 -5.30
N GLU A 416 31.19 12.53 -4.95
CA GLU A 416 32.52 11.99 -4.73
C GLU A 416 32.49 11.08 -3.49
N GLN A 417 33.13 9.90 -3.63
CA GLN A 417 33.20 8.92 -2.54
C GLN A 417 33.91 9.54 -1.31
N ASP A 418 33.25 9.46 -0.15
CA ASP A 418 33.78 9.94 1.12
C ASP A 418 33.24 9.10 2.28
N ASP A 419 34.03 8.14 2.74
CA ASP A 419 33.65 7.22 3.82
C ASP A 419 33.40 7.95 5.15
N GLU A 420 34.07 9.08 5.40
CA GLU A 420 33.88 9.88 6.62
C GLU A 420 32.55 10.65 6.60
N GLU A 421 32.18 11.22 5.45
CA GLU A 421 30.84 11.83 5.29
C GLU A 421 29.74 10.75 5.32
N ALA A 422 29.95 9.58 4.69
CA ALA A 422 29.04 8.46 4.79
C ALA A 422 28.76 8.08 6.25
N LYS A 423 29.83 7.89 7.04
CA LYS A 423 29.74 7.55 8.48
C LYS A 423 28.99 8.62 9.29
N LYS A 424 29.17 9.88 8.97
CA LYS A 424 28.44 10.98 9.64
C LYS A 424 26.96 10.94 9.36
N TRP A 425 26.56 10.73 8.09
CA TRP A 425 25.15 10.65 7.72
C TRP A 425 24.50 9.37 8.22
N TYR A 426 25.18 8.21 8.17
CA TYR A 426 24.70 6.98 8.83
C TYR A 426 24.46 7.20 10.32
N ARG A 427 25.38 7.92 11.00
CA ARG A 427 25.23 8.21 12.42
C ARG A 427 23.98 9.03 12.70
N LYS A 428 23.76 10.10 11.92
CA LYS A 428 22.54 10.93 12.05
C LYS A 428 21.28 10.10 11.84
N ALA A 429 21.23 9.29 10.76
CA ALA A 429 20.09 8.40 10.48
C ALA A 429 19.85 7.38 11.60
N ALA A 430 20.91 6.87 12.21
CA ALA A 430 20.84 5.93 13.30
C ALA A 430 20.35 6.57 14.61
N ASP A 431 20.80 7.80 14.88
CA ASP A 431 20.37 8.60 16.04
C ASP A 431 18.88 8.98 15.91
N GLU A 432 18.37 9.18 14.67
CA GLU A 432 16.94 9.36 14.35
C GLU A 432 16.14 8.03 14.35
N GLY A 433 16.76 6.93 14.72
CA GLY A 433 16.07 5.65 14.90
C GLY A 433 15.98 4.76 13.67
N TYR A 434 16.60 5.08 12.53
CA TYR A 434 16.47 4.26 11.33
C TYR A 434 17.26 2.94 11.44
N ALA A 435 16.57 1.81 11.53
CA ALA A 435 17.17 0.51 11.82
C ALA A 435 18.29 0.09 10.83
N PRO A 436 18.17 0.29 9.49
CA PRO A 436 19.28 -0.01 8.59
C PRO A 436 20.55 0.81 8.87
N ALA A 437 20.40 2.07 9.30
CA ALA A 437 21.51 2.92 9.66
C ALA A 437 22.14 2.49 11.01
N GLN A 438 21.31 2.12 12.00
CA GLN A 438 21.78 1.55 13.28
C GLN A 438 22.59 0.27 13.02
N ARG A 439 22.12 -0.61 12.14
CA ARG A 439 22.87 -1.80 11.72
C ARG A 439 24.21 -1.44 11.10
N ARG A 440 24.27 -0.44 10.21
CA ARG A 440 25.53 0.04 9.61
C ARG A 440 26.48 0.59 10.67
N MET A 441 25.98 1.38 11.63
CA MET A 441 26.77 1.89 12.75
C MET A 441 27.30 0.77 13.65
N GLY A 442 26.47 -0.27 13.87
CA GLY A 442 26.91 -1.50 14.52
C GLY A 442 28.05 -2.18 13.77
N GLY A 443 27.98 -2.24 12.43
CA GLY A 443 29.03 -2.75 11.56
C GLY A 443 30.34 -1.98 11.68
N TYR A 444 30.30 -0.67 11.60
CA TYR A 444 31.48 0.19 11.79
C TYR A 444 32.10 0.01 13.19
N SER A 445 31.25 0.02 14.23
CA SER A 445 31.73 -0.21 15.61
C SER A 445 32.37 -1.59 15.78
N ALA A 446 31.87 -2.62 15.11
CA ALA A 446 32.43 -3.97 15.14
C ALA A 446 33.76 -4.05 14.36
N ALA A 447 33.88 -3.33 13.25
CA ALA A 447 35.12 -3.22 12.46
C ALA A 447 36.24 -2.51 13.26
N ASP A 448 35.88 -1.50 14.02
CA ASP A 448 36.78 -0.77 14.94
C ASP A 448 37.03 -1.54 16.25
N GLU A 449 36.58 -2.80 16.36
CA GLU A 449 36.67 -3.67 17.54
C GLU A 449 35.94 -3.12 18.78
N MET A 450 35.09 -2.11 18.64
CA MET A 450 34.28 -1.55 19.71
C MET A 450 32.98 -2.36 19.88
N TYR A 451 33.11 -3.63 20.25
CA TYR A 451 31.99 -4.58 20.25
C TYR A 451 30.86 -4.25 21.19
N THR A 452 31.11 -3.53 22.32
CA THR A 452 30.04 -3.03 23.19
C THR A 452 29.19 -1.96 22.52
N GLY A 453 29.83 -1.08 21.74
CA GLY A 453 29.11 -0.10 20.92
C GLY A 453 28.37 -0.75 19.76
N ALA A 454 29.00 -1.78 19.14
CA ALA A 454 28.35 -2.57 18.10
C ALA A 454 27.08 -3.25 18.62
N LEU A 455 27.18 -3.89 19.80
CA LEU A 455 26.02 -4.54 20.44
C LEU A 455 24.87 -3.54 20.67
N HIS A 456 25.17 -2.38 21.23
CA HIS A 456 24.16 -1.34 21.47
C HIS A 456 23.40 -0.94 20.19
N TRP A 457 24.13 -0.68 19.11
CA TRP A 457 23.51 -0.33 17.83
C TRP A 457 22.67 -1.47 17.23
N TYR A 458 23.19 -2.71 17.31
CA TYR A 458 22.42 -3.87 16.84
C TYR A 458 21.19 -4.14 17.70
N GLU A 459 21.25 -3.92 19.02
CA GLU A 459 20.09 -4.07 19.90
C GLU A 459 18.98 -3.06 19.52
N MET A 460 19.33 -1.81 19.28
CA MET A 460 18.36 -0.79 18.84
C MET A 460 17.69 -1.18 17.50
N ALA A 461 18.46 -1.70 16.54
CA ALA A 461 17.91 -2.16 15.27
C ALA A 461 17.06 -3.43 15.43
N ALA A 462 17.49 -4.36 16.28
CA ALA A 462 16.80 -5.61 16.53
C ALA A 462 15.46 -5.42 17.28
N GLU A 463 15.33 -4.39 18.12
CA GLU A 463 14.07 -3.99 18.75
C GLU A 463 13.02 -3.55 17.70
N GLN A 464 13.47 -3.03 16.58
CA GLN A 464 12.63 -2.66 15.44
C GLN A 464 12.38 -3.81 14.46
N GLY A 465 12.86 -5.03 14.78
CA GLY A 465 12.66 -6.22 13.95
C GLY A 465 13.75 -6.47 12.90
N ASP A 466 14.88 -5.74 12.92
CA ASP A 466 15.99 -5.98 11.97
C ASP A 466 16.63 -7.35 12.20
N ALA A 467 16.29 -8.29 11.32
CA ALA A 467 16.67 -9.69 11.44
C ALA A 467 18.19 -9.92 11.29
N GLU A 468 18.89 -9.11 10.50
CA GLU A 468 20.33 -9.17 10.37
C GLU A 468 21.02 -8.72 11.66
N SER A 469 20.55 -7.65 12.29
CA SER A 469 21.07 -7.20 13.58
C SER A 469 20.88 -8.25 14.68
N MET A 470 19.71 -8.93 14.71
CA MET A 470 19.50 -10.06 15.61
C MET A 470 20.56 -11.15 15.40
N ASN A 471 20.87 -11.50 14.16
CA ASN A 471 21.92 -12.45 13.85
C ASN A 471 23.32 -11.96 14.31
N ARG A 472 23.64 -10.69 14.07
CA ARG A 472 24.92 -10.10 14.51
C ARG A 472 25.07 -10.14 16.02
N ILE A 473 24.01 -9.87 16.79
CA ILE A 473 24.00 -10.00 18.25
C ILE A 473 24.27 -11.46 18.65
N GLY A 474 23.62 -12.42 18.01
CA GLY A 474 23.85 -13.85 18.23
C GLY A 474 25.32 -14.20 18.04
N VAL A 475 25.97 -13.69 16.98
CA VAL A 475 27.40 -13.90 16.72
C VAL A 475 28.28 -13.26 17.79
N LEU A 476 27.93 -12.09 18.32
CA LEU A 476 28.68 -11.45 19.42
C LEU A 476 28.61 -12.30 20.69
N TYR A 477 27.44 -12.84 21.06
CA TYR A 477 27.31 -13.74 22.21
C TYR A 477 28.00 -15.09 22.00
N ALA A 478 27.94 -15.66 20.80
CA ALA A 478 28.61 -16.92 20.47
C ALA A 478 30.13 -16.81 20.62
N ASN A 479 30.71 -15.66 20.24
CA ASN A 479 32.15 -15.45 20.24
C ASN A 479 32.67 -14.74 21.52
N GLY A 480 31.78 -14.26 22.39
CA GLY A 480 32.18 -13.49 23.58
C GLY A 480 32.80 -12.12 23.24
N LYS A 481 32.40 -11.51 22.12
CA LYS A 481 32.92 -10.21 21.67
C LYS A 481 32.07 -9.07 22.24
N GLY A 482 32.68 -8.25 23.09
CA GLY A 482 31.99 -7.14 23.79
C GLY A 482 31.04 -7.57 24.91
N VAL A 483 30.78 -8.86 25.02
CA VAL A 483 29.93 -9.50 26.03
C VAL A 483 30.57 -10.80 26.51
N ARG A 484 30.12 -11.30 27.66
CA ARG A 484 30.52 -12.65 28.08
C ARG A 484 29.93 -13.68 27.10
N GLN A 485 30.74 -14.60 26.66
CA GLN A 485 30.29 -15.70 25.78
C GLN A 485 29.11 -16.46 26.44
N ASP A 486 28.03 -16.63 25.68
CA ASP A 486 26.81 -17.27 26.15
C ASP A 486 26.08 -17.93 24.97
N ALA A 487 26.25 -19.24 24.85
CA ALA A 487 25.66 -20.01 23.77
C ALA A 487 24.12 -20.03 23.82
N ASN A 488 23.51 -20.00 25.03
CA ASN A 488 22.05 -19.97 25.15
C ASN A 488 21.48 -18.65 24.64
N LYS A 489 22.12 -17.53 24.95
CA LYS A 489 21.72 -16.23 24.40
C LYS A 489 21.93 -16.14 22.90
N ALA A 490 23.07 -16.67 22.40
CA ALA A 490 23.35 -16.73 20.97
C ALA A 490 22.25 -17.51 20.25
N PHE A 491 21.89 -18.69 20.75
CA PHE A 491 20.80 -19.50 20.22
C PHE A 491 19.49 -18.70 20.15
N GLY A 492 19.09 -18.04 21.26
CA GLY A 492 17.85 -17.25 21.30
C GLY A 492 17.83 -16.11 20.28
N TRP A 493 18.97 -15.47 20.03
CA TRP A 493 19.08 -14.41 19.02
C TRP A 493 19.08 -14.98 17.59
N PHE A 494 19.73 -16.10 17.34
CA PHE A 494 19.66 -16.78 16.03
C PHE A 494 18.26 -17.26 15.73
N GLN A 495 17.53 -17.75 16.75
CA GLN A 495 16.14 -18.16 16.61
C GLN A 495 15.24 -16.97 16.19
N ARG A 496 15.33 -15.83 16.89
CA ARG A 496 14.59 -14.61 16.51
C ARG A 496 14.92 -14.15 15.10
N SER A 497 16.20 -14.16 14.72
CA SER A 497 16.65 -13.81 13.37
C SER A 497 16.09 -14.76 12.31
N ALA A 498 16.09 -16.06 12.58
CA ALA A 498 15.56 -17.07 11.68
C ALA A 498 14.03 -16.98 11.51
N GLU A 499 13.31 -16.74 12.62
CA GLU A 499 11.87 -16.54 12.62
C GLU A 499 11.48 -15.24 11.86
N ALA A 500 12.35 -14.22 11.91
CA ALA A 500 12.22 -13.00 11.11
C ALA A 500 12.65 -13.15 9.63
N GLY A 501 13.02 -14.37 9.19
CA GLY A 501 13.27 -14.68 7.78
C GLY A 501 14.71 -14.49 7.30
N PHE A 502 15.68 -14.18 8.17
CA PHE A 502 17.06 -13.94 7.73
C PHE A 502 17.83 -15.25 7.50
N GLY A 503 18.27 -15.50 6.27
CA GLY A 503 18.91 -16.74 5.86
C GLY A 503 20.16 -17.13 6.70
N TRP A 504 21.03 -16.17 7.04
CA TRP A 504 22.18 -16.43 7.92
C TRP A 504 21.75 -16.74 9.35
N GLY A 505 20.68 -16.13 9.85
CA GLY A 505 20.08 -16.48 11.13
C GLY A 505 19.58 -17.93 11.15
N MET A 506 18.93 -18.35 10.06
CA MET A 506 18.51 -19.76 9.87
C MET A 506 19.68 -20.71 9.85
N CYS A 507 20.79 -20.35 9.17
CA CYS A 507 22.00 -21.15 9.15
C CYS A 507 22.65 -21.29 10.52
N ASN A 508 22.79 -20.18 11.25
CA ASN A 508 23.39 -20.20 12.57
C ASN A 508 22.52 -20.96 13.57
N LEU A 509 21.19 -20.83 13.46
CA LEU A 509 20.25 -21.62 14.25
C LEU A 509 20.37 -23.11 13.93
N ALA A 510 20.46 -23.47 12.65
CA ALA A 510 20.68 -24.84 12.21
C ALA A 510 21.99 -25.40 12.78
N GLN A 511 23.06 -24.61 12.73
CA GLN A 511 24.35 -24.98 13.32
C GLN A 511 24.24 -25.21 14.83
N CYS A 512 23.52 -24.38 15.56
CA CYS A 512 23.27 -24.59 16.99
C CYS A 512 22.58 -25.94 17.26
N TYR A 513 21.59 -26.32 16.46
CA TYR A 513 20.96 -27.64 16.56
C TYR A 513 21.87 -28.78 16.16
N GLU A 514 22.79 -28.58 15.21
CA GLU A 514 23.75 -29.58 14.78
C GLU A 514 24.82 -29.86 15.85
N THR A 515 25.34 -28.79 16.49
CA THR A 515 26.46 -28.88 17.42
C THR A 515 26.06 -28.99 18.89
N GLY A 516 24.79 -28.68 19.21
CA GLY A 516 24.33 -28.59 20.57
C GLY A 516 24.71 -27.30 21.29
N ASP A 517 25.09 -26.25 20.56
CA ASP A 517 25.51 -24.97 21.12
C ASP A 517 24.28 -24.17 21.61
N GLY A 518 24.14 -24.09 22.94
CA GLY A 518 23.03 -23.37 23.57
C GLY A 518 21.69 -24.10 23.57
N ILE A 519 21.62 -25.28 22.98
CA ILE A 519 20.44 -26.15 22.92
C ILE A 519 20.90 -27.61 22.84
N ARG A 520 20.01 -28.54 23.10
CA ARG A 520 20.32 -29.95 22.86
C ARG A 520 20.41 -30.22 21.36
N GLU A 521 21.42 -31.01 20.97
CA GLU A 521 21.56 -31.47 19.58
C GLU A 521 20.25 -32.05 19.02
N ASN A 522 19.90 -31.62 17.83
CA ASN A 522 18.75 -32.12 17.08
C ASN A 522 18.98 -31.98 15.58
N PHE A 523 19.44 -33.05 14.98
CA PHE A 523 19.82 -33.06 13.57
C PHE A 523 18.61 -32.82 12.65
N ASP A 524 17.41 -33.29 13.01
CA ASP A 524 16.20 -33.10 12.18
C ASP A 524 15.83 -31.60 12.10
N LEU A 525 15.88 -30.88 13.23
CA LEU A 525 15.67 -29.44 13.26
C LEU A 525 16.80 -28.67 12.53
N ALA A 526 18.06 -29.12 12.68
CA ALA A 526 19.16 -28.53 11.92
C ALA A 526 18.91 -28.64 10.43
N TRP A 527 18.51 -29.82 9.98
CA TRP A 527 18.18 -30.10 8.59
C TRP A 527 17.07 -29.21 8.05
N ASP A 528 15.97 -29.10 8.79
CA ASP A 528 14.83 -28.26 8.42
C ASP A 528 15.20 -26.78 8.26
N TRP A 529 16.05 -26.28 9.16
CA TRP A 529 16.50 -24.90 9.09
C TRP A 529 17.50 -24.65 7.98
N TYR A 530 18.40 -25.62 7.69
CA TYR A 530 19.27 -25.52 6.51
C TYR A 530 18.47 -25.54 5.19
N ILE A 531 17.39 -26.32 5.11
CA ILE A 531 16.49 -26.27 3.93
C ILE A 531 15.88 -24.87 3.77
N LYS A 532 15.35 -24.29 4.86
CA LYS A 532 14.79 -22.94 4.80
C LYS A 532 15.83 -21.92 4.37
N ALA A 533 17.01 -21.97 4.95
CA ALA A 533 18.11 -21.08 4.59
C ALA A 533 18.55 -21.24 3.11
N ALA A 534 18.54 -22.46 2.59
CA ALA A 534 18.83 -22.73 1.19
C ALA A 534 17.72 -22.17 0.28
N GLY A 535 16.46 -22.22 0.72
CA GLY A 535 15.32 -21.60 0.03
C GLY A 535 15.46 -20.09 -0.09
N GLU A 536 16.08 -19.43 0.90
CA GLU A 536 16.47 -18.00 0.85
C GLU A 536 17.76 -17.75 0.00
N GLY A 537 18.22 -18.74 -0.74
CA GLY A 537 19.35 -18.61 -1.65
C GLY A 537 20.74 -18.76 -1.02
N LEU A 538 20.84 -19.12 0.27
CA LEU A 538 22.13 -19.15 0.98
C LEU A 538 23.01 -20.31 0.54
N GLN A 539 24.17 -20.01 -0.07
CA GLN A 539 25.08 -21.01 -0.64
C GLN A 539 25.70 -21.93 0.42
N GLU A 540 25.98 -21.42 1.60
CA GLU A 540 26.49 -22.20 2.72
C GLU A 540 25.53 -23.29 3.16
N ALA A 541 24.23 -22.96 3.25
CA ALA A 541 23.19 -23.92 3.54
C ALA A 541 23.07 -24.98 2.44
N LYS A 542 23.14 -24.56 1.18
CA LYS A 542 23.14 -25.42 0.01
C LYS A 542 24.32 -26.42 0.05
N LYS A 543 25.54 -25.91 0.29
CA LYS A 543 26.75 -26.74 0.42
C LYS A 543 26.62 -27.72 1.58
N TRP A 544 26.13 -27.28 2.73
CA TRP A 544 25.91 -28.15 3.87
C TRP A 544 24.92 -29.28 3.55
N LEU A 545 23.79 -28.96 2.93
CA LEU A 545 22.80 -29.97 2.53
C LEU A 545 23.39 -30.95 1.55
N CYS A 546 24.11 -30.51 0.50
CA CYS A 546 24.79 -31.39 -0.45
C CYS A 546 25.74 -32.36 0.24
N LYS A 547 26.55 -31.86 1.16
CA LYS A 547 27.50 -32.68 1.90
C LYS A 547 26.84 -33.76 2.77
N HIS A 548 25.70 -33.43 3.39
CA HIS A 548 25.04 -34.32 4.35
C HIS A 548 24.03 -35.27 3.72
N ILE A 549 23.45 -34.95 2.55
CA ILE A 549 22.67 -35.88 1.75
C ILE A 549 23.40 -37.20 1.53
N ILE A 550 24.71 -37.12 1.29
CA ILE A 550 25.53 -38.28 0.93
C ILE A 550 25.83 -39.18 2.13
N ASN A 551 25.83 -38.62 3.32
CA ASN A 551 26.29 -39.32 4.53
C ASN A 551 25.16 -40.03 5.30
N HIS A 552 23.89 -39.82 4.96
CA HIS A 552 22.75 -40.37 5.71
C HIS A 552 21.97 -41.43 4.93
N HIS A 553 21.88 -42.64 5.46
CA HIS A 553 20.99 -43.72 5.03
C HIS A 553 19.47 -43.38 5.16
N VAL A 554 19.14 -42.14 5.49
CA VAL A 554 17.83 -41.65 5.85
C VAL A 554 17.04 -41.14 4.61
N MET A 555 17.54 -41.42 3.42
CA MET A 555 17.00 -40.89 2.17
C MET A 555 15.52 -41.19 1.90
N ALA A 556 15.04 -42.37 2.27
CA ALA A 556 13.64 -42.75 2.07
C ALA A 556 12.70 -42.12 3.09
N GLU A 557 13.15 -41.93 4.33
CA GLU A 557 12.38 -41.27 5.38
C GLU A 557 12.35 -39.75 5.19
N LEU A 558 13.45 -39.15 4.74
CA LEU A 558 13.52 -37.70 4.44
C LEU A 558 12.66 -37.31 3.24
N CYS A 559 12.61 -38.13 2.19
CA CYS A 559 11.67 -37.92 1.10
C CYS A 559 10.24 -37.91 1.62
N SER A 560 9.88 -38.86 2.47
CA SER A 560 8.52 -38.94 3.04
C SER A 560 8.23 -37.77 3.98
N VAL A 561 9.18 -37.28 4.79
CA VAL A 561 9.00 -36.13 5.69
C VAL A 561 8.89 -34.81 4.93
N LEU A 562 9.73 -34.58 3.92
CA LEU A 562 9.65 -33.38 3.07
C LEU A 562 8.35 -33.33 2.28
N ILE A 563 7.92 -34.46 1.73
CA ILE A 563 6.67 -34.59 1.01
C ILE A 563 5.47 -34.41 1.96
N LEU A 564 5.46 -35.10 3.11
CA LEU A 564 4.42 -34.95 4.13
C LEU A 564 4.39 -33.57 4.77
N GLY A 565 5.55 -32.95 5.00
CA GLY A 565 5.63 -31.60 5.55
C GLY A 565 5.02 -30.56 4.62
N ARG A 566 5.24 -30.68 3.30
CA ARG A 566 4.63 -29.79 2.31
C ARG A 566 3.17 -30.11 2.00
N LEU A 567 2.80 -31.37 2.00
CA LEU A 567 1.39 -31.78 1.92
C LEU A 567 0.57 -31.21 3.10
N LYS A 568 1.15 -31.15 4.30
CA LYS A 568 0.53 -30.55 5.49
C LYS A 568 0.44 -29.03 5.44
N SER A 569 1.18 -28.33 4.58
CA SER A 569 1.11 -26.87 4.46
C SER A 569 -0.14 -26.34 3.75
N GLY A 570 -1.08 -27.23 3.38
CA GLY A 570 -2.38 -26.86 2.78
C GLY A 570 -2.31 -26.31 1.36
N LYS A 571 -1.17 -26.42 0.73
CA LYS A 571 -0.95 -25.91 -0.62
C LYS A 571 -1.12 -26.95 -1.72
N ILE A 572 -1.46 -28.20 -1.36
CA ILE A 572 -1.71 -29.30 -2.28
C ILE A 572 -3.03 -29.94 -1.91
N LEU A 573 -3.93 -30.06 -2.88
CA LEU A 573 -5.31 -30.52 -2.76
C LEU A 573 -5.50 -32.00 -2.31
N TRP A 574 -4.51 -32.62 -1.73
CA TRP A 574 -4.51 -34.05 -1.40
C TRP A 574 -4.74 -34.36 0.07
N GLU A 575 -4.80 -33.35 0.91
CA GLU A 575 -4.93 -33.55 2.36
C GLU A 575 -6.29 -34.12 2.78
N GLU A 576 -7.32 -33.95 1.98
CA GLU A 576 -8.68 -34.36 2.38
C GLU A 576 -8.98 -35.85 2.14
N GLU A 577 -8.21 -36.56 1.31
CA GLU A 577 -8.47 -37.96 0.96
C GLU A 577 -7.30 -38.94 1.24
N GLY A 578 -6.34 -38.47 1.98
CA GLY A 578 -5.20 -39.10 2.61
C GLY A 578 -4.81 -40.53 2.35
N TYR A 579 -4.01 -40.83 1.34
CA TYR A 579 -3.42 -42.14 1.21
C TYR A 579 -1.93 -42.13 0.97
N TRP A 580 -1.19 -42.13 2.07
CA TRP A 580 0.17 -42.63 2.10
C TRP A 580 0.13 -43.99 2.79
N LYS A 581 0.28 -45.05 2.07
CA LYS A 581 0.44 -46.39 2.62
C LYS A 581 1.73 -46.98 2.07
N ASN A 582 2.62 -47.34 2.97
CA ASN A 582 3.89 -48.04 2.65
C ASN A 582 4.89 -47.25 1.81
N GLY A 583 4.99 -45.92 2.03
CA GLY A 583 5.99 -45.07 1.34
C GLY A 583 5.66 -44.73 -0.11
N TYR A 584 4.42 -44.88 -0.54
CA TYR A 584 3.96 -44.55 -1.86
C TYR A 584 2.85 -43.51 -1.79
N ALA A 585 2.93 -42.48 -2.64
CA ALA A 585 1.88 -41.50 -2.79
C ALA A 585 0.72 -42.16 -3.53
N TYR A 586 -0.41 -42.20 -2.89
CA TYR A 586 -1.63 -42.65 -3.51
C TYR A 586 -2.65 -41.53 -3.48
N GLU A 587 -3.19 -41.32 -4.56
CA GLU A 587 -4.38 -40.58 -4.88
C GLU A 587 -4.21 -39.13 -5.28
N ILE A 588 -4.64 -39.01 -6.46
CA ILE A 588 -5.21 -37.84 -7.04
C ILE A 588 -6.70 -38.02 -7.00
N ASN A 589 -7.43 -37.03 -6.48
CA ASN A 589 -8.87 -37.01 -6.48
C ASN A 589 -9.40 -37.51 -7.86
N PRO A 590 -10.17 -38.60 -7.92
CA PRO A 590 -10.65 -39.16 -9.18
C PRO A 590 -11.53 -38.22 -10.01
N ASN A 591 -12.12 -37.20 -9.38
CA ASN A 591 -12.82 -36.12 -10.08
C ASN A 591 -11.91 -35.12 -10.77
N ILE A 592 -10.63 -35.15 -10.46
CA ILE A 592 -9.59 -34.31 -11.07
C ILE A 592 -8.97 -35.00 -12.28
N THR A 593 -9.04 -36.33 -12.36
CA THR A 593 -8.42 -37.13 -13.42
C THR A 593 -9.17 -37.07 -14.75
N SER A 594 -10.47 -36.78 -14.76
CA SER A 594 -11.26 -36.69 -15.98
C SER A 594 -11.11 -35.37 -16.73
N ASP A 595 -10.77 -34.28 -16.03
CA ASP A 595 -10.60 -32.96 -16.59
C ASP A 595 -9.17 -32.50 -16.39
N ARG A 596 -8.35 -32.56 -17.39
CA ARG A 596 -6.95 -32.04 -17.40
C ARG A 596 -6.83 -30.56 -17.01
N GLU A 597 -7.92 -29.92 -16.65
CA GLU A 597 -8.00 -28.53 -16.13
C GLU A 597 -7.35 -28.34 -14.76
N TRP A 598 -7.23 -29.39 -13.95
CA TRP A 598 -6.61 -29.32 -12.63
C TRP A 598 -5.10 -29.02 -12.69
N ILE A 599 -4.43 -29.47 -13.75
CA ILE A 599 -3.02 -29.11 -14.02
C ILE A 599 -2.91 -27.60 -14.24
N ARG A 600 -3.95 -26.98 -14.81
CA ARG A 600 -4.01 -25.53 -15.07
C ARG A 600 -4.50 -24.71 -13.86
N LYS A 601 -5.23 -25.31 -12.92
CA LYS A 601 -5.86 -24.63 -11.77
C LYS A 601 -5.03 -24.61 -10.50
N GLY A 602 -3.73 -24.90 -10.59
CA GLY A 602 -2.84 -24.55 -9.51
C GLY A 602 -2.70 -25.57 -8.40
N ILE A 603 -2.60 -26.86 -8.76
CA ILE A 603 -1.94 -27.82 -7.87
C ILE A 603 -0.52 -27.36 -7.58
N VAL A 604 -0.02 -26.46 -8.43
CA VAL A 604 1.32 -25.89 -8.29
C VAL A 604 1.21 -24.37 -8.36
N GLU A 605 1.37 -23.73 -7.23
CA GLU A 605 1.69 -22.32 -7.21
C GLU A 605 3.15 -22.14 -7.63
N ARG A 606 3.47 -20.97 -8.18
CA ARG A 606 4.84 -20.59 -8.50
C ARG A 606 5.72 -20.87 -7.28
N ASP A 607 6.83 -21.55 -7.49
CA ASP A 607 7.90 -21.82 -6.51
C ASP A 607 7.70 -23.04 -5.60
N GLU A 608 6.67 -23.84 -5.77
CA GLU A 608 6.53 -25.08 -5.00
C GLU A 608 7.23 -26.28 -5.63
N VAL A 609 7.93 -27.00 -4.78
CA VAL A 609 8.59 -28.25 -5.17
C VAL A 609 7.69 -29.40 -4.80
N ILE A 610 7.24 -30.13 -5.77
CA ILE A 610 6.43 -31.34 -5.57
C ILE A 610 7.26 -32.53 -5.93
N VAL A 611 7.22 -33.53 -5.08
CA VAL A 611 7.91 -34.78 -5.31
C VAL A 611 7.06 -35.94 -4.91
N GLY A 612 6.70 -36.70 -5.87
CA GLY A 612 6.10 -37.99 -5.70
C GLY A 612 5.88 -38.63 -7.05
N GLY A 613 6.11 -39.89 -7.13
CA GLY A 613 5.75 -40.70 -8.26
C GLY A 613 5.02 -41.91 -7.74
N THR A 614 3.92 -42.31 -8.37
CA THR A 614 3.27 -43.54 -8.02
C THR A 614 3.51 -44.60 -9.08
N THR A 615 3.80 -45.75 -8.63
CA THR A 615 4.03 -46.93 -9.45
C THR A 615 3.13 -48.10 -9.02
N ASN A 616 2.04 -47.82 -8.28
CA ASN A 616 1.15 -48.90 -7.91
C ASN A 616 0.27 -49.28 -9.10
N PRO A 617 0.54 -50.43 -9.74
CA PRO A 617 -0.22 -50.85 -10.90
C PRO A 617 -1.67 -51.23 -10.60
N ASN A 618 -2.07 -51.26 -9.32
CA ASN A 618 -3.42 -51.61 -8.90
C ASN A 618 -4.33 -50.41 -8.64
N LEU A 619 -3.83 -49.20 -8.71
CA LEU A 619 -4.60 -47.98 -8.41
C LEU A 619 -5.07 -47.24 -9.65
N PHE A 620 -4.43 -47.45 -10.78
CA PHE A 620 -4.80 -46.80 -12.02
C PHE A 620 -5.27 -47.86 -13.00
N SER A 621 -6.33 -47.54 -13.76
CA SER A 621 -6.61 -48.29 -14.96
C SER A 621 -5.31 -48.40 -15.76
N ASP A 622 -5.08 -49.50 -16.40
CA ASP A 622 -3.80 -49.88 -17.01
C ASP A 622 -3.07 -48.85 -17.89
N ASN A 623 -3.47 -47.61 -17.89
CA ASN A 623 -3.09 -46.64 -18.92
C ASN A 623 -2.82 -45.23 -18.44
N GLU A 624 -2.72 -44.97 -17.13
CA GLU A 624 -2.42 -43.61 -16.62
C GLU A 624 -1.23 -43.62 -15.66
N GLU A 625 -0.30 -42.70 -15.89
CA GLU A 625 0.88 -42.48 -15.04
C GLU A 625 0.98 -41.02 -14.63
N ILE A 626 1.41 -40.80 -13.39
CA ILE A 626 1.54 -39.45 -12.84
C ILE A 626 2.97 -39.18 -12.51
N ILE A 627 3.47 -38.08 -13.02
CA ILE A 627 4.84 -37.60 -12.77
C ILE A 627 4.77 -36.28 -12.07
N PHE A 628 5.49 -36.18 -10.98
CA PHE A 628 5.63 -34.97 -10.19
C PHE A 628 6.97 -34.32 -10.50
N THR A 629 6.92 -33.04 -10.79
CA THR A 629 8.11 -32.22 -10.96
C THR A 629 8.17 -31.18 -9.84
N ASN A 630 9.27 -30.51 -9.72
CA ASN A 630 9.38 -29.41 -8.75
C ASN A 630 8.49 -28.21 -9.06
N ARG A 631 7.80 -28.16 -10.19
CA ARG A 631 6.87 -27.09 -10.57
C ARG A 631 5.56 -27.57 -11.16
N GLY A 632 5.33 -28.86 -11.23
CA GLY A 632 4.07 -29.36 -11.75
C GLY A 632 3.90 -30.89 -11.67
N VAL A 633 2.66 -31.28 -11.79
CA VAL A 633 2.24 -32.68 -11.91
C VAL A 633 1.77 -32.91 -13.34
N TYR A 634 2.22 -33.98 -13.94
CA TYR A 634 1.81 -34.36 -15.30
C TYR A 634 1.08 -35.70 -15.25
N LEU A 635 -0.06 -35.74 -15.91
CA LEU A 635 -0.80 -36.97 -16.14
C LEU A 635 -0.54 -37.44 -17.57
N LEU A 636 -0.10 -38.67 -17.72
CA LEU A 636 0.10 -39.31 -19.00
C LEU A 636 -1.11 -40.26 -19.29
N GLY A 637 -1.92 -39.90 -20.27
CA GLY A 637 -3.03 -40.74 -20.69
C GLY A 637 -2.62 -41.79 -21.71
N GLU A 638 -3.55 -42.76 -22.03
CA GLU A 638 -3.36 -43.89 -22.92
C GLU A 638 -2.72 -43.58 -24.29
N SER A 639 -2.82 -42.37 -24.77
CA SER A 639 -2.31 -41.98 -26.09
C SER A 639 -0.86 -41.54 -26.09
N GLY A 640 -0.15 -41.52 -24.92
CA GLY A 640 1.22 -41.07 -24.82
C GLY A 640 1.41 -39.55 -25.05
N ASN A 641 0.32 -38.83 -25.25
CA ASN A 641 0.38 -37.38 -25.41
C ASN A 641 0.31 -36.69 -24.05
N ALA A 642 1.43 -36.22 -23.55
CA ALA A 642 1.46 -35.30 -22.42
C ALA A 642 1.04 -33.91 -22.90
N SER A 643 -0.03 -33.34 -22.35
CA SER A 643 -0.35 -31.97 -22.59
C SER A 643 0.50 -31.12 -21.63
N TRP A 644 1.44 -30.41 -22.17
CA TRP A 644 2.33 -29.54 -21.44
C TRP A 644 1.71 -28.19 -21.17
N THR A 645 1.90 -27.70 -19.97
CA THR A 645 2.01 -26.26 -19.74
C THR A 645 3.48 -26.02 -19.38
N SER A 646 4.23 -25.36 -20.28
CA SER A 646 5.61 -25.03 -20.02
C SER A 646 5.66 -24.02 -18.88
N TYR A 647 6.25 -24.39 -17.77
CA TYR A 647 6.81 -23.44 -16.85
C TYR A 647 8.28 -23.28 -17.25
N ASP A 648 8.74 -22.03 -17.38
CA ASP A 648 10.05 -21.66 -17.93
C ASP A 648 11.27 -22.25 -17.18
N TRP A 649 11.04 -23.16 -16.26
CA TRP A 649 12.04 -23.64 -15.32
C TRP A 649 12.15 -25.16 -15.17
N ILE A 650 11.39 -25.95 -15.90
CA ILE A 650 11.55 -27.39 -15.82
C ILE A 650 12.72 -27.77 -16.70
N SER A 651 13.86 -28.05 -16.08
CA SER A 651 14.98 -28.58 -16.81
C SER A 651 14.75 -30.03 -17.19
N ASP A 652 14.04 -30.81 -16.35
CA ASP A 652 13.91 -32.24 -16.55
C ASP A 652 12.51 -32.76 -16.23
N VAL A 653 11.93 -33.49 -17.13
CA VAL A 653 10.72 -34.27 -16.93
C VAL A 653 11.02 -35.71 -17.20
N ILE A 654 10.69 -36.57 -16.25
CA ILE A 654 10.89 -37.99 -16.38
C ILE A 654 9.57 -38.64 -16.81
N PHE A 655 9.57 -39.21 -17.98
CA PHE A 655 8.41 -39.96 -18.51
C PHE A 655 8.61 -41.44 -18.33
N ILE A 656 7.57 -42.08 -17.85
CA ILE A 656 7.52 -43.53 -17.80
C ILE A 656 6.54 -43.98 -18.88
N ASN A 657 7.04 -44.55 -19.95
CA ASN A 657 6.20 -45.04 -21.01
C ASN A 657 5.84 -46.50 -20.74
N ARG A 658 4.56 -46.77 -20.64
CA ARG A 658 4.05 -48.13 -20.51
C ARG A 658 4.20 -48.91 -21.83
N GLY A 659 4.41 -50.11 -21.75
CA GLY A 659 4.53 -51.01 -22.89
C GLY A 659 5.95 -51.17 -23.41
N ARG A 660 6.83 -50.22 -23.21
CA ARG A 660 8.27 -50.32 -23.61
C ARG A 660 9.25 -50.33 -22.46
N LYS A 661 8.78 -50.17 -21.21
CA LYS A 661 9.63 -50.10 -20.02
C LYS A 661 10.82 -49.14 -20.17
N SER A 662 10.60 -48.00 -20.80
CA SER A 662 11.61 -46.96 -21.03
C SER A 662 11.26 -45.68 -20.31
N PHE A 663 12.28 -44.98 -19.82
CA PHE A 663 12.15 -43.63 -19.29
C PHE A 663 12.63 -42.63 -20.33
N GLN A 664 11.90 -41.58 -20.51
CA GLN A 664 12.33 -40.48 -21.33
C GLN A 664 12.52 -39.23 -20.45
N ILE A 665 13.71 -38.64 -20.49
CA ILE A 665 13.99 -37.37 -19.85
C ILE A 665 13.92 -36.31 -20.92
N CYS A 666 13.01 -35.35 -20.75
CA CYS A 666 12.94 -34.18 -21.61
C CYS A 666 13.53 -32.97 -20.91
N LEU A 667 14.38 -32.26 -21.59
CA LEU A 667 15.04 -31.06 -21.11
C LEU A 667 14.35 -29.81 -21.66
N THR A 668 14.45 -28.67 -20.98
CA THR A 668 13.87 -27.38 -21.41
C THR A 668 14.38 -26.85 -22.74
N ASN A 669 15.56 -27.33 -23.18
CA ASN A 669 16.12 -27.00 -24.49
C ASN A 669 15.47 -27.80 -25.65
N GLY A 670 14.46 -28.66 -25.38
CA GLY A 670 13.78 -29.50 -26.37
C GLY A 670 14.51 -30.80 -26.70
N GLU A 671 15.63 -31.12 -26.08
CA GLU A 671 16.28 -32.42 -26.21
C GLU A 671 15.58 -33.48 -25.36
N SER A 672 15.39 -34.66 -25.91
CA SER A 672 14.89 -35.82 -25.17
C SER A 672 15.92 -36.95 -25.21
N ARG A 673 16.11 -37.62 -24.09
CA ARG A 673 16.97 -38.81 -24.01
C ARG A 673 16.14 -40.00 -23.51
N ASP A 674 16.10 -41.05 -24.32
CA ASP A 674 15.53 -42.32 -23.95
C ASP A 674 16.51 -43.16 -23.15
N LEU A 675 16.13 -43.57 -21.96
CA LEU A 675 16.87 -44.49 -21.15
C LEU A 675 16.27 -45.88 -21.33
N GLU A 676 16.82 -46.62 -22.29
CA GLU A 676 16.44 -48.04 -22.49
C GLU A 676 17.30 -48.91 -21.57
N ASN A 677 16.72 -49.42 -20.52
CA ASN A 677 17.07 -50.79 -20.07
C ASN A 677 16.11 -51.36 -19.05
N THR A 678 15.65 -52.52 -19.35
CA THR A 678 14.46 -53.12 -18.78
C THR A 678 14.76 -54.22 -17.75
N ALA A 679 16.01 -54.58 -17.56
CA ALA A 679 16.35 -55.72 -16.69
C ALA A 679 16.41 -55.39 -15.19
N GLU A 680 16.34 -54.13 -14.82
CA GLU A 680 16.61 -53.68 -13.45
C GLU A 680 15.50 -52.82 -12.80
N TRP A 681 14.26 -52.95 -13.28
CA TRP A 681 13.14 -52.16 -12.76
C TRP A 681 12.98 -52.18 -11.24
N GLY A 682 13.21 -53.30 -10.60
CA GLY A 682 13.17 -53.41 -9.14
C GLY A 682 14.29 -52.66 -8.42
N LYS A 683 15.48 -52.60 -9.01
CA LYS A 683 16.61 -51.78 -8.48
C LYS A 683 16.45 -50.33 -8.84
N MET A 684 15.90 -50.01 -10.00
CA MET A 684 15.68 -48.64 -10.46
C MET A 684 14.60 -47.91 -9.67
N MET A 685 13.65 -48.57 -9.05
CA MET A 685 12.65 -47.92 -8.19
C MET A 685 13.30 -47.25 -6.98
N GLY A 686 14.29 -47.86 -6.34
CA GLY A 686 15.08 -47.23 -5.30
C GLY A 686 15.95 -46.07 -5.85
N LEU A 687 16.51 -46.27 -7.04
CA LEU A 687 17.29 -45.24 -7.74
C LEU A 687 16.43 -44.07 -8.19
N THR A 688 15.18 -44.30 -8.57
CA THR A 688 14.25 -43.25 -9.00
C THR A 688 13.89 -42.31 -7.84
N ASN A 689 13.62 -42.83 -6.66
CA ASN A 689 13.34 -42.05 -5.49
C ASN A 689 14.60 -41.25 -5.07
N THR A 690 15.75 -41.85 -5.13
CA THR A 690 17.05 -41.17 -4.86
C THR A 690 17.34 -40.09 -5.90
N ARG A 691 17.10 -40.34 -7.19
CA ARG A 691 17.25 -39.33 -8.25
C ARG A 691 16.27 -38.18 -8.10
N ILE A 692 15.00 -38.46 -7.89
CA ILE A 692 13.96 -37.45 -7.65
C ILE A 692 14.35 -36.63 -6.42
N PHE A 693 14.83 -37.25 -5.35
CA PHE A 693 15.30 -36.56 -4.18
C PHE A 693 16.53 -35.65 -4.46
N LEU A 694 17.53 -36.18 -5.18
CA LEU A 694 18.72 -35.38 -5.56
C LEU A 694 18.35 -34.24 -6.49
N LEU A 695 17.45 -34.44 -7.44
CA LEU A 695 16.91 -33.43 -8.33
C LEU A 695 16.19 -32.34 -7.54
N LEU A 696 15.42 -32.73 -6.54
CA LEU A 696 14.75 -31.81 -5.62
C LEU A 696 15.72 -31.03 -4.76
N MET A 697 16.67 -31.76 -4.18
CA MET A 697 17.66 -31.14 -3.31
C MET A 697 18.57 -30.21 -4.11
N ALA A 698 18.99 -30.60 -5.29
CA ALA A 698 19.78 -29.74 -6.15
C ALA A 698 18.99 -28.49 -6.58
N ARG A 699 17.68 -28.58 -6.74
CA ARG A 699 16.83 -27.45 -7.08
C ARG A 699 16.36 -26.64 -5.87
N LEU A 700 16.14 -27.24 -4.70
CA LEU A 700 16.01 -26.55 -3.41
C LEU A 700 17.31 -25.81 -3.06
N ILE A 701 18.43 -26.40 -3.45
CA ILE A 701 19.76 -25.89 -3.26
C ILE A 701 20.14 -24.88 -4.36
N GLY A 702 19.45 -24.92 -5.54
CA GLY A 702 19.74 -24.07 -6.71
C GLY A 702 21.16 -24.29 -7.23
N ASP A 703 21.72 -23.34 -7.94
CA ASP A 703 23.08 -23.39 -8.54
C ASP A 703 24.17 -23.52 -7.46
N CYS A 704 24.23 -24.67 -6.79
CA CYS A 704 25.25 -24.95 -5.81
C CYS A 704 26.55 -25.37 -6.54
N GLU A 705 27.63 -24.63 -6.35
CA GLU A 705 28.96 -24.96 -6.85
C GLU A 705 29.61 -26.15 -6.10
N TYR A 706 28.82 -27.11 -5.59
CA TYR A 706 29.34 -28.27 -4.92
C TYR A 706 29.62 -29.39 -5.92
N GLU A 707 30.86 -29.69 -6.15
CA GLU A 707 31.30 -30.84 -6.95
C GLU A 707 31.29 -32.09 -6.07
N PHE A 708 30.46 -33.07 -6.43
CA PHE A 708 30.46 -34.37 -5.78
C PHE A 708 31.72 -35.14 -6.15
N THR A 709 32.40 -35.65 -5.15
CA THR A 709 33.53 -36.53 -5.39
C THR A 709 33.08 -37.91 -5.91
N GLU A 710 33.96 -38.63 -6.63
CA GLU A 710 33.66 -39.97 -7.16
C GLU A 710 33.29 -40.97 -6.04
N GLU A 711 33.85 -40.81 -4.84
CA GLU A 711 33.50 -41.60 -3.66
C GLU A 711 32.11 -41.33 -3.16
N GLU A 712 31.70 -40.07 -3.18
CA GLU A 712 30.33 -39.63 -2.81
C GLU A 712 29.31 -40.12 -3.81
N LEU A 713 29.56 -40.02 -5.11
CA LEU A 713 28.73 -40.54 -6.17
C LEU A 713 28.61 -42.09 -6.09
N ASN A 714 29.66 -42.79 -5.74
CA ASN A 714 29.62 -44.21 -5.50
C ASN A 714 28.83 -44.61 -4.26
N LYS A 715 28.88 -43.85 -3.17
CA LYS A 715 28.04 -44.05 -1.97
C LYS A 715 26.55 -43.87 -2.27
N LEU A 716 26.23 -43.05 -3.23
CA LEU A 716 24.84 -42.83 -3.69
C LEU A 716 24.35 -43.93 -4.65
N ASN A 717 25.13 -44.99 -4.94
CA ASN A 717 24.84 -46.03 -5.94
C ASN A 717 24.47 -45.45 -7.34
N LEU A 718 25.06 -44.32 -7.68
CA LEU A 718 24.83 -43.63 -8.95
C LEU A 718 25.80 -44.09 -10.05
N VAL A 719 26.25 -45.35 -10.02
CA VAL A 719 27.23 -45.95 -10.93
C VAL A 719 26.82 -45.91 -12.41
N THR A 720 25.57 -45.58 -12.68
CA THR A 720 25.07 -45.46 -14.08
C THR A 720 25.15 -44.01 -14.62
N LEU A 721 25.74 -43.07 -13.88
CA LEU A 721 25.94 -41.70 -14.34
C LEU A 721 27.17 -41.47 -15.21
N GLU A 722 27.97 -42.50 -15.49
CA GLU A 722 29.07 -42.42 -16.49
C GLU A 722 28.58 -42.10 -17.91
N SER A 723 27.26 -42.27 -18.19
CA SER A 723 26.67 -41.89 -19.49
C SER A 723 26.13 -40.46 -19.54
N LEU A 724 25.99 -39.81 -18.41
CA LEU A 724 25.68 -38.40 -18.30
C LEU A 724 26.99 -37.69 -18.08
N ASN A 725 27.65 -37.25 -19.17
CA ASN A 725 28.93 -36.52 -19.18
C ASN A 725 29.28 -35.90 -17.82
N ASN A 726 30.48 -36.07 -17.35
CA ASN A 726 31.15 -35.60 -16.13
C ASN A 726 30.87 -34.15 -15.67
N ARG A 727 29.74 -33.61 -16.01
CA ARG A 727 29.25 -32.35 -15.48
C ARG A 727 28.17 -32.63 -14.44
N CYS A 728 28.31 -31.99 -13.36
CA CYS A 728 27.53 -32.04 -12.17
C CYS A 728 26.04 -32.25 -12.50
N ILE A 729 25.37 -33.10 -11.74
CA ILE A 729 23.90 -33.22 -11.73
C ILE A 729 23.24 -31.83 -11.72
N VAL A 730 23.90 -30.84 -11.16
CA VAL A 730 23.53 -29.44 -11.10
C VAL A 730 23.42 -28.77 -12.48
N ASP A 731 24.23 -29.15 -13.47
CA ASP A 731 24.18 -28.59 -14.83
C ASP A 731 22.95 -29.06 -15.63
N TYR A 732 22.21 -30.04 -15.12
CA TYR A 732 21.00 -30.60 -15.73
C TYR A 732 19.72 -30.26 -14.94
N ILE A 733 19.83 -29.49 -13.90
CA ILE A 733 18.78 -28.98 -13.04
C ILE A 733 18.84 -27.47 -13.02
#